data_d6898027328ee4bca793032dc785b3d4
#
_entry.id   d6898027328ee4bca793032dc785b3d4
#
_cell.length_a   1.000
_cell.length_b   1.000
_cell.length_c   1.000
_cell.angle_alpha   90.00
_cell.angle_beta   90.00
_cell.angle_gamma   90.00
#
_symmetry.space_group_name_H-M   'P 1'
#
loop_
_entity.id
_entity.type
_entity.pdbx_description
1 polymer ?
#
loop_
_entity_poly.entity_id
_entity_poly.type
_entity_poly.pdbx_seq_one_letter_code
_entity_poly.pdbx_strand_id
1 'polypeptide(L)'
;MNKKLLALLFAVPGFCAAQSTYKVMGFAPSLDQVAVESKDVIGHDVALAITRNGGWYADAKPQEVGVAQDNNPQFRIVKTGTAGIYKLYSVKNNKFVAYTAVGSGANKTKFVEDENDPQTNWRIVPNIGANGTANNFDIFPGSVSNPNGGTPAWNAFGGATVNARIGLWRADDGGSCWSIEVATQELKFFSNYSESNDSYFMTIRGRYVHKHDDRFTADYNLEFGQKDYLFQLVGTPANFKIYNVATGQAIGTKPGAGLNKGDDEDNNFYRPTQESNFSIQSYGGRVYVKETRGNDIYLNFRDSVLSTWHNSAAWTSRDEGSRILFTTEDGILAEAAKKLENEVKAQYPEAKFGDELGLYPKRAYEGIKATLELLKSAQDPSENIQGKKAAFQSAKDFLEILSLNLPKDGDLLYIAATRDNNVKYFTSQVHAKGDVDYDRKSSEGFLTTKSTKTADAVFLYTLNGKKATLTSVATGRRVVLGERAEDHVFYPTMADKAGDGTQFQVSSRDGKYTFDGGGHFLASDANMDYALTYNSFSTFAGLRLERVGTTLPVHIGEGGYASFWCPSEYAVPEGVTAFRLHIVDGMVRLTSIEGNVPKNTGIILKGKANTDVNLTLVPNGNTPAIADNLLQGSAEPQALTTPVYALKKTGALVKVKGYMPAFKAYFTATESQVRELLELGLTGIVNVEAQQEQAPIYDLSGRRVQNTTKGQLYITNGKKFIAK
;
A
#
# COMPACT_ATOMS: atom_id res chain seq x y z
N MET A 1 61.09 3.36 38.82
CA MET A 1 60.92 1.97 39.30
C MET A 1 59.65 1.38 38.70
N ASN A 2 59.86 0.47 37.77
CA ASN A 2 58.81 -0.28 37.06
C ASN A 2 58.13 -1.30 37.99
N LYS A 3 56.81 -1.29 38.01
CA LYS A 3 56.05 -2.49 38.39
C LYS A 3 55.08 -2.82 37.24
N LYS A 4 55.50 -3.78 36.43
CA LYS A 4 54.62 -4.51 35.49
C LYS A 4 53.72 -5.40 36.33
N LEU A 5 52.39 -5.09 36.26
CA LEU A 5 51.38 -6.00 36.77
C LEU A 5 51.02 -6.94 35.64
N LEU A 6 51.40 -8.19 35.76
CA LEU A 6 51.08 -9.30 34.86
C LEU A 6 49.66 -9.72 35.18
N ALA A 7 48.68 -9.32 34.41
CA ALA A 7 47.34 -9.86 34.46
C ALA A 7 47.31 -11.18 33.67
N LEU A 8 47.29 -12.27 34.41
CA LEU A 8 47.02 -13.60 33.86
C LEU A 8 45.54 -13.65 33.47
N LEU A 9 45.22 -13.45 32.21
CA LEU A 9 43.90 -13.81 31.69
C LEU A 9 43.82 -15.35 31.65
N PHE A 10 43.07 -15.92 32.55
CA PHE A 10 42.54 -17.26 32.35
C PHE A 10 41.53 -17.18 31.20
N ALA A 11 41.99 -17.51 29.99
CA ALA A 11 41.10 -17.90 28.92
C ALA A 11 40.42 -19.19 29.37
N VAL A 12 39.20 -19.09 29.85
CA VAL A 12 38.29 -20.23 29.89
C VAL A 12 38.12 -20.65 28.43
N PRO A 13 38.50 -21.87 28.03
CA PRO A 13 38.17 -22.34 26.72
C PRO A 13 36.63 -22.42 26.69
N GLY A 14 36.01 -21.47 26.03
CA GLY A 14 34.63 -21.63 25.64
C GLY A 14 34.57 -22.93 24.84
N PHE A 15 33.84 -23.91 25.33
CA PHE A 15 33.50 -25.09 24.58
C PHE A 15 32.67 -24.61 23.42
N CYS A 16 33.31 -24.28 22.26
CA CYS A 16 32.62 -24.20 21.01
C CYS A 16 31.96 -25.56 20.80
N ALA A 17 30.66 -25.63 20.81
CA ALA A 17 29.93 -26.83 20.44
C ALA A 17 30.48 -27.31 19.10
N ALA A 18 30.86 -28.60 19.02
CA ALA A 18 31.39 -29.15 17.80
C ALA A 18 30.36 -28.95 16.71
N GLN A 19 30.76 -28.26 15.64
CA GLN A 19 29.94 -27.92 14.50
C GLN A 19 30.34 -28.78 13.32
N SER A 20 29.36 -29.33 12.63
CA SER A 20 29.56 -30.04 11.35
C SER A 20 28.68 -29.40 10.27
N THR A 21 29.27 -29.17 9.12
CA THR A 21 28.57 -28.61 7.94
C THR A 21 28.28 -29.72 6.93
N TYR A 22 27.06 -29.79 6.48
CA TYR A 22 26.60 -30.77 5.52
C TYR A 22 25.97 -30.08 4.31
N LYS A 23 26.20 -30.62 3.11
CA LYS A 23 25.53 -30.18 1.89
C LYS A 23 24.25 -30.97 1.70
N VAL A 24 23.14 -30.28 1.62
CA VAL A 24 21.82 -30.84 1.36
C VAL A 24 21.15 -30.11 0.19
N MET A 25 20.19 -30.77 -0.42
CA MET A 25 19.42 -30.14 -1.51
C MET A 25 18.55 -28.99 -0.96
N GLY A 26 18.34 -27.96 -1.75
CA GLY A 26 17.56 -26.78 -1.39
C GLY A 26 16.69 -26.26 -2.51
N PHE A 27 15.92 -25.24 -2.22
CA PHE A 27 15.03 -24.55 -3.17
C PHE A 27 15.70 -23.31 -3.76
N ALA A 28 15.44 -23.01 -5.02
CA ALA A 28 15.77 -21.72 -5.64
C ALA A 28 14.71 -20.67 -5.28
N PRO A 29 15.05 -19.59 -4.55
CA PRO A 29 14.07 -18.57 -4.16
C PRO A 29 13.56 -17.78 -5.37
N SER A 30 14.43 -17.48 -6.37
CA SER A 30 14.02 -16.95 -7.66
C SER A 30 15.10 -17.26 -8.72
N LEU A 31 14.73 -17.21 -10.01
CA LEU A 31 15.68 -17.41 -11.11
C LEU A 31 16.75 -16.32 -11.14
N ASP A 32 16.38 -15.06 -10.88
CA ASP A 32 17.32 -13.94 -10.94
C ASP A 32 18.36 -13.98 -9.82
N GLN A 33 18.02 -14.57 -8.68
CA GLN A 33 18.95 -14.73 -7.55
C GLN A 33 19.96 -15.85 -7.78
N VAL A 34 19.60 -16.87 -8.54
CA VAL A 34 20.47 -18.02 -8.81
C VAL A 34 21.12 -17.99 -10.18
N ALA A 35 20.68 -17.10 -11.05
CA ALA A 35 21.32 -16.91 -12.35
C ALA A 35 22.66 -16.20 -12.19
N VAL A 36 23.70 -16.76 -12.81
CA VAL A 36 25.08 -16.26 -12.76
C VAL A 36 25.49 -15.60 -14.08
N GLU A 37 26.47 -14.71 -14.03
CA GLU A 37 27.06 -14.16 -15.24
C GLU A 37 27.89 -15.22 -15.95
N SER A 38 28.07 -15.12 -17.28
CA SER A 38 28.79 -16.12 -18.10
C SER A 38 30.24 -16.34 -17.64
N LYS A 39 30.91 -15.28 -17.20
CA LYS A 39 32.27 -15.34 -16.64
C LYS A 39 32.40 -16.18 -15.37
N ASP A 40 31.29 -16.37 -14.64
CA ASP A 40 31.25 -17.06 -13.36
C ASP A 40 30.79 -18.53 -13.49
N VAL A 41 30.55 -19.02 -14.71
CA VAL A 41 30.04 -20.36 -14.97
C VAL A 41 31.02 -21.45 -14.51
N ILE A 42 32.31 -21.22 -14.69
CA ILE A 42 33.37 -22.16 -14.28
C ILE A 42 33.78 -21.82 -12.83
N GLY A 43 33.72 -22.80 -11.93
CA GLY A 43 34.15 -22.63 -10.54
C GLY A 43 33.10 -22.01 -9.63
N HIS A 44 31.90 -21.69 -10.12
CA HIS A 44 30.80 -21.17 -9.28
C HIS A 44 30.15 -22.29 -8.46
N ASP A 45 29.94 -22.05 -7.15
CA ASP A 45 29.43 -23.09 -6.24
C ASP A 45 27.90 -23.27 -6.31
N VAL A 46 27.17 -22.33 -6.89
CA VAL A 46 25.72 -22.42 -7.01
C VAL A 46 25.32 -23.17 -8.28
N ALA A 47 24.84 -24.38 -8.11
CA ALA A 47 24.26 -25.18 -9.19
C ALA A 47 22.80 -25.48 -8.86
N LEU A 48 21.98 -25.64 -9.89
CA LEU A 48 20.54 -25.89 -9.76
C LEU A 48 20.20 -27.30 -10.23
N ALA A 49 19.28 -27.94 -9.51
CA ALA A 49 18.59 -29.11 -9.99
C ALA A 49 17.33 -28.68 -10.74
N ILE A 50 17.15 -29.19 -11.95
CA ILE A 50 15.92 -29.00 -12.71
C ILE A 50 15.15 -30.32 -12.62
N THR A 51 13.97 -30.27 -12.00
CA THR A 51 13.19 -31.46 -11.70
C THR A 51 11.83 -31.40 -12.34
N ARG A 52 11.30 -32.55 -12.66
CA ARG A 52 9.93 -32.73 -13.09
C ARG A 52 9.04 -33.13 -11.91
N ASN A 53 7.77 -32.79 -11.99
CA ASN A 53 6.74 -33.27 -11.06
C ASN A 53 6.80 -34.81 -10.96
N GLY A 54 7.07 -35.35 -9.75
CA GLY A 54 7.24 -36.79 -9.51
C GLY A 54 8.68 -37.22 -9.23
N GLY A 55 9.64 -36.30 -9.03
CA GLY A 55 10.98 -36.62 -8.54
C GLY A 55 12.01 -37.02 -9.58
N TRP A 56 11.74 -36.71 -10.85
CA TRP A 56 12.69 -36.98 -11.93
C TRP A 56 13.50 -35.74 -12.26
N TYR A 57 14.80 -35.91 -12.40
CA TYR A 57 15.75 -34.85 -12.73
C TYR A 57 16.03 -34.80 -14.22
N ALA A 58 16.25 -33.61 -14.73
CA ALA A 58 16.93 -33.45 -15.99
C ALA A 58 18.36 -34.00 -15.86
N ASP A 59 18.73 -35.02 -16.63
CA ASP A 59 20.07 -35.61 -16.63
C ASP A 59 20.85 -35.21 -17.88
N ALA A 60 22.12 -35.09 -17.68
CA ALA A 60 23.05 -34.73 -18.73
C ALA A 60 23.81 -36.00 -19.18
N LYS A 61 23.36 -36.60 -20.27
CA LYS A 61 24.13 -37.63 -20.94
C LYS A 61 25.10 -37.00 -21.93
N PRO A 62 26.25 -37.65 -22.22
CA PRO A 62 27.11 -37.21 -23.32
C PRO A 62 26.30 -37.06 -24.62
N GLN A 63 26.32 -35.87 -25.21
CA GLN A 63 25.62 -35.47 -26.43
C GLN A 63 24.09 -35.34 -26.36
N GLU A 64 23.42 -35.74 -25.28
CA GLU A 64 21.97 -35.63 -25.13
C GLU A 64 21.60 -35.15 -23.72
N VAL A 65 20.53 -34.36 -23.61
CA VAL A 65 19.89 -34.04 -22.34
C VAL A 65 18.86 -35.11 -22.03
N GLY A 66 18.98 -35.76 -20.90
CA GLY A 66 18.12 -36.87 -20.52
C GLY A 66 17.43 -36.66 -19.17
N VAL A 67 16.78 -37.72 -18.67
CA VAL A 67 16.10 -37.77 -17.40
C VAL A 67 16.70 -38.87 -16.52
N ALA A 68 17.01 -38.56 -15.25
CA ALA A 68 17.54 -39.54 -14.30
C ALA A 68 16.75 -39.46 -12.98
N GLN A 69 16.77 -40.55 -12.22
CA GLN A 69 16.08 -40.65 -10.95
C GLN A 69 16.97 -40.27 -9.75
N ASP A 70 18.24 -40.66 -9.75
CA ASP A 70 19.09 -40.65 -8.56
C ASP A 70 20.40 -39.84 -8.67
N ASN A 71 20.73 -39.28 -9.81
CA ASN A 71 21.94 -38.50 -10.00
C ASN A 71 21.58 -37.04 -10.14
N ASN A 72 21.60 -36.35 -9.11
CA ASN A 72 21.54 -34.92 -8.95
C ASN A 72 22.23 -34.12 -10.09
N PRO A 73 21.71 -34.09 -11.30
CA PRO A 73 22.34 -33.37 -12.41
C PRO A 73 22.13 -31.89 -12.19
N GLN A 74 23.23 -31.19 -12.13
CA GLN A 74 23.28 -29.78 -11.79
C GLN A 74 23.40 -28.93 -13.07
N PHE A 75 22.62 -27.86 -13.10
CA PHE A 75 22.70 -26.83 -14.11
C PHE A 75 23.02 -25.48 -13.47
N ARG A 76 23.77 -24.66 -14.18
CA ARG A 76 23.87 -23.23 -13.88
C ARG A 76 22.99 -22.48 -14.85
N ILE A 77 22.18 -21.57 -14.32
CA ILE A 77 21.40 -20.64 -15.13
C ILE A 77 22.24 -19.39 -15.34
N VAL A 78 22.63 -19.18 -16.59
CA VAL A 78 23.51 -18.07 -16.97
C VAL A 78 22.67 -16.94 -17.53
N LYS A 79 22.85 -15.74 -17.01
CA LYS A 79 22.16 -14.54 -17.49
C LYS A 79 22.58 -14.19 -18.91
N THR A 80 21.61 -13.72 -19.69
CA THR A 80 21.87 -13.04 -20.96
C THR A 80 21.56 -11.54 -20.80
N GLY A 81 21.87 -10.75 -21.81
CA GLY A 81 21.49 -9.33 -21.82
C GLY A 81 19.99 -9.07 -22.01
N THR A 82 19.18 -10.12 -22.20
CA THR A 82 17.73 -10.03 -22.46
C THR A 82 16.94 -10.60 -21.30
N ALA A 83 16.03 -9.81 -20.75
CA ALA A 83 15.17 -10.23 -19.64
C ALA A 83 14.34 -11.48 -19.98
N GLY A 84 14.28 -12.43 -19.04
CA GLY A 84 13.58 -13.70 -19.20
C GLY A 84 14.25 -14.70 -20.14
N ILE A 85 15.43 -14.38 -20.68
CA ILE A 85 16.26 -15.27 -21.51
C ILE A 85 17.51 -15.65 -20.74
N TYR A 86 17.76 -16.95 -20.66
CA TYR A 86 18.87 -17.53 -19.92
C TYR A 86 19.56 -18.59 -20.78
N LYS A 87 20.79 -18.97 -20.41
CA LYS A 87 21.47 -20.16 -20.91
C LYS A 87 21.53 -21.20 -19.80
N LEU A 88 21.48 -22.46 -20.16
CA LEU A 88 21.58 -23.59 -19.23
C LEU A 88 22.90 -24.28 -19.43
N TYR A 89 23.77 -24.22 -18.42
CA TYR A 89 25.08 -24.89 -18.47
C TYR A 89 25.04 -26.15 -17.60
N SER A 90 25.29 -27.30 -18.20
CA SER A 90 25.39 -28.57 -17.47
C SER A 90 26.75 -28.68 -16.78
N VAL A 91 26.75 -28.72 -15.46
CA VAL A 91 27.95 -28.85 -14.64
C VAL A 91 28.66 -30.19 -14.93
N LYS A 92 27.87 -31.25 -15.07
CA LYS A 92 28.40 -32.61 -15.33
C LYS A 92 29.11 -32.73 -16.67
N ASN A 93 28.60 -32.08 -17.71
CA ASN A 93 29.13 -32.21 -19.06
C ASN A 93 30.06 -31.07 -19.49
N ASN A 94 30.15 -30.01 -18.69
CA ASN A 94 30.86 -28.78 -19.03
C ASN A 94 30.43 -28.19 -20.38
N LYS A 95 29.13 -28.22 -20.67
CA LYS A 95 28.54 -27.81 -21.95
C LYS A 95 27.23 -27.08 -21.76
N PHE A 96 26.88 -26.19 -22.66
CA PHE A 96 25.60 -25.54 -22.73
C PHE A 96 24.56 -26.45 -23.38
N VAL A 97 23.31 -26.33 -22.91
CA VAL A 97 22.17 -26.97 -23.55
C VAL A 97 21.65 -26.08 -24.66
N ALA A 98 21.51 -26.65 -25.85
CA ALA A 98 20.97 -25.96 -27.02
C ALA A 98 19.76 -26.73 -27.58
N TYR A 99 18.83 -26.01 -28.23
CA TYR A 99 17.81 -26.63 -29.06
C TYR A 99 18.31 -26.77 -30.51
N THR A 100 17.85 -27.78 -31.21
CA THR A 100 18.24 -28.00 -32.61
C THR A 100 17.32 -27.29 -33.60
N ALA A 101 16.04 -27.19 -33.25
CA ALA A 101 15.01 -26.45 -33.99
C ALA A 101 13.80 -26.21 -33.10
N VAL A 102 13.07 -25.14 -33.34
CA VAL A 102 11.75 -24.92 -32.71
C VAL A 102 10.72 -25.88 -33.29
N GLY A 103 10.05 -26.64 -32.46
CA GLY A 103 9.06 -27.64 -32.84
C GLY A 103 9.11 -28.87 -31.95
N SER A 104 8.05 -29.66 -31.94
CA SER A 104 7.95 -30.86 -31.11
C SER A 104 8.85 -31.99 -31.57
N GLY A 105 9.42 -32.71 -30.62
CA GLY A 105 10.23 -33.93 -30.92
C GLY A 105 11.26 -34.28 -29.86
N ALA A 106 11.54 -35.56 -29.69
CA ALA A 106 12.50 -36.09 -28.72
C ALA A 106 13.96 -35.65 -28.98
N ASN A 107 14.35 -35.37 -30.21
CA ASN A 107 15.72 -35.01 -30.60
C ASN A 107 15.92 -33.51 -30.77
N LYS A 108 15.17 -32.71 -29.99
CA LYS A 108 15.19 -31.24 -30.13
C LYS A 108 16.17 -30.56 -29.20
N THR A 109 16.86 -31.28 -28.33
CA THR A 109 17.88 -30.75 -27.43
C THR A 109 19.22 -31.46 -27.66
N LYS A 110 20.33 -30.72 -27.48
CA LYS A 110 21.70 -31.22 -27.59
C LYS A 110 22.63 -30.44 -26.66
N PHE A 111 23.84 -30.94 -26.43
CA PHE A 111 24.92 -30.20 -25.80
C PHE A 111 25.83 -29.53 -26.83
N VAL A 112 26.26 -28.30 -26.55
CA VAL A 112 27.22 -27.54 -27.35
C VAL A 112 28.27 -26.90 -26.43
N GLU A 113 29.46 -26.65 -26.99
CA GLU A 113 30.58 -26.01 -26.29
C GLU A 113 30.52 -24.48 -26.43
N ASP A 114 30.02 -23.99 -27.56
CA ASP A 114 29.96 -22.55 -27.85
C ASP A 114 28.82 -21.88 -27.10
N GLU A 115 29.19 -21.04 -26.17
CA GLU A 115 28.24 -20.21 -25.44
C GLU A 115 27.47 -19.26 -26.36
N ASN A 116 28.09 -18.79 -27.42
CA ASN A 116 27.51 -17.79 -28.32
C ASN A 116 26.56 -18.39 -29.37
N ASP A 117 26.41 -19.72 -29.41
CA ASP A 117 25.40 -20.35 -30.25
C ASP A 117 24.00 -19.80 -29.84
N PRO A 118 23.27 -19.12 -30.73
CA PRO A 118 21.96 -18.54 -30.40
C PRO A 118 20.95 -19.60 -29.98
N GLN A 119 21.17 -20.86 -30.29
CA GLN A 119 20.31 -21.98 -29.86
C GLN A 119 20.52 -22.35 -28.38
N THR A 120 21.51 -21.78 -27.67
CA THR A 120 21.69 -21.92 -26.21
C THR A 120 20.77 -21.03 -25.40
N ASN A 121 20.08 -20.09 -26.02
CA ASN A 121 19.18 -19.18 -25.37
C ASN A 121 17.82 -19.85 -25.06
N TRP A 122 17.41 -19.80 -23.81
CA TRP A 122 16.17 -20.39 -23.33
C TRP A 122 15.31 -19.32 -22.65
N ARG A 123 14.03 -19.27 -22.98
CA ARG A 123 13.05 -18.45 -22.28
C ARG A 123 12.48 -19.27 -21.14
N ILE A 124 12.70 -18.83 -19.91
CA ILE A 124 12.17 -19.48 -18.71
C ILE A 124 11.08 -18.57 -18.14
N VAL A 125 9.87 -19.10 -18.03
CA VAL A 125 8.70 -18.37 -17.52
C VAL A 125 7.97 -19.20 -16.49
N PRO A 126 7.22 -18.57 -15.56
CA PRO A 126 6.30 -19.31 -14.70
C PRO A 126 5.38 -20.20 -15.54
N ASN A 127 5.05 -21.38 -15.02
CA ASN A 127 4.26 -22.36 -15.75
C ASN A 127 2.95 -21.77 -16.29
N ILE A 128 2.76 -21.87 -17.60
CA ILE A 128 1.56 -21.40 -18.32
C ILE A 128 0.60 -22.56 -18.67
N GLY A 129 1.00 -23.79 -18.40
CA GLY A 129 0.20 -25.00 -18.61
C GLY A 129 -0.74 -25.30 -17.44
N ALA A 130 -1.79 -26.10 -17.67
CA ALA A 130 -2.85 -26.39 -16.71
C ALA A 130 -2.43 -27.17 -15.46
N ASN A 131 -1.21 -27.69 -15.38
CA ASN A 131 -0.76 -28.65 -14.35
C ASN A 131 0.35 -28.12 -13.42
N GLY A 132 0.65 -26.81 -13.46
CA GLY A 132 1.73 -26.23 -12.68
C GLY A 132 1.29 -25.63 -11.36
N THR A 133 2.18 -25.73 -10.37
CA THR A 133 2.08 -24.91 -9.14
C THR A 133 2.85 -23.60 -9.33
N ALA A 134 2.67 -22.63 -8.44
CA ALA A 134 3.30 -21.31 -8.50
C ALA A 134 4.85 -21.33 -8.59
N ASN A 135 5.48 -22.45 -8.25
CA ASN A 135 6.95 -22.63 -8.27
C ASN A 135 7.47 -23.46 -9.44
N ASN A 136 6.63 -23.71 -10.44
CA ASN A 136 7.02 -24.45 -11.62
C ASN A 136 7.25 -23.51 -12.81
N PHE A 137 8.09 -23.97 -13.74
CA PHE A 137 8.51 -23.21 -14.90
C PHE A 137 8.33 -24.03 -16.18
N ASP A 138 8.06 -23.31 -17.25
CA ASP A 138 8.20 -23.80 -18.62
C ASP A 138 9.48 -23.22 -19.23
N ILE A 139 10.20 -24.08 -19.97
CA ILE A 139 11.49 -23.72 -20.59
C ILE A 139 11.33 -23.82 -22.10
N PHE A 140 11.26 -22.68 -22.76
CA PHE A 140 11.05 -22.56 -24.21
C PHE A 140 12.35 -22.21 -24.94
N PRO A 141 12.51 -22.56 -26.24
CA PRO A 141 13.52 -21.95 -27.09
C PRO A 141 13.49 -20.42 -27.01
N GLY A 142 14.62 -19.78 -26.85
CA GLY A 142 14.74 -18.34 -26.66
C GLY A 142 14.18 -17.49 -27.80
N SER A 143 14.09 -18.05 -28.99
CA SER A 143 13.50 -17.42 -30.18
C SER A 143 11.97 -17.32 -30.13
N VAL A 144 11.31 -18.00 -29.20
CA VAL A 144 9.85 -17.91 -28.98
C VAL A 144 9.52 -16.62 -28.22
N SER A 145 8.81 -15.69 -28.84
CA SER A 145 8.48 -14.39 -28.21
C SER A 145 7.26 -14.44 -27.31
N ASN A 146 6.20 -15.14 -27.72
CA ASN A 146 4.91 -15.21 -27.02
C ASN A 146 4.48 -16.66 -26.81
N PRO A 147 5.04 -17.37 -25.82
CA PRO A 147 4.69 -18.76 -25.58
C PRO A 147 3.26 -18.90 -25.05
N ASN A 148 2.60 -20.02 -25.38
CA ASN A 148 1.31 -20.44 -24.85
C ASN A 148 1.32 -21.95 -24.57
N GLY A 149 0.24 -22.51 -24.06
CA GLY A 149 0.13 -23.93 -23.70
C GLY A 149 0.46 -24.90 -24.86
N GLY A 150 0.16 -24.54 -26.10
CA GLY A 150 0.49 -25.33 -27.29
C GLY A 150 1.93 -25.19 -27.79
N THR A 151 2.71 -24.23 -27.25
CA THR A 151 4.08 -23.96 -27.67
C THR A 151 5.03 -25.06 -27.18
N PRO A 152 5.96 -25.56 -28.02
CA PRO A 152 6.95 -26.54 -27.61
C PRO A 152 7.91 -26.02 -26.54
N ALA A 153 7.92 -26.66 -25.38
CA ALA A 153 8.78 -26.41 -24.23
C ALA A 153 9.57 -27.67 -23.88
N TRP A 154 10.57 -27.57 -23.02
CA TRP A 154 11.23 -28.74 -22.45
C TRP A 154 10.21 -29.74 -21.95
N ASN A 155 10.37 -30.98 -22.36
CA ASN A 155 9.47 -32.06 -21.98
C ASN A 155 10.26 -33.36 -21.72
N ALA A 156 9.93 -34.06 -20.66
CA ALA A 156 10.41 -35.41 -20.42
C ALA A 156 9.73 -36.36 -21.43
N PHE A 157 10.24 -36.38 -22.64
CA PHE A 157 9.65 -37.01 -23.81
C PHE A 157 9.56 -38.52 -23.63
N GLY A 158 8.37 -39.05 -23.71
CA GLY A 158 8.10 -40.47 -23.41
C GLY A 158 7.85 -40.77 -21.92
N GLY A 159 7.70 -39.74 -21.10
CA GLY A 159 7.44 -39.83 -19.67
C GLY A 159 8.70 -39.84 -18.82
N ALA A 160 8.50 -39.86 -17.48
CA ALA A 160 9.59 -39.86 -16.51
C ALA A 160 10.13 -41.29 -16.34
N THR A 161 10.95 -41.73 -17.27
CA THR A 161 11.65 -43.04 -17.22
C THR A 161 13.15 -42.85 -17.30
N VAL A 162 13.92 -43.77 -16.71
CA VAL A 162 15.38 -43.78 -16.82
C VAL A 162 15.76 -43.82 -18.31
N ASN A 163 16.66 -42.90 -18.69
CA ASN A 163 17.12 -42.73 -20.07
C ASN A 163 16.11 -42.06 -21.04
N ALA A 164 14.97 -41.58 -20.59
CA ALA A 164 14.14 -40.70 -21.40
C ALA A 164 14.91 -39.42 -21.76
N ARG A 165 14.62 -38.88 -22.95
CA ARG A 165 15.25 -37.62 -23.42
C ARG A 165 14.43 -36.44 -22.96
N ILE A 166 15.10 -35.32 -22.72
CA ILE A 166 14.45 -34.04 -22.71
C ILE A 166 14.35 -33.57 -24.15
N GLY A 167 13.13 -33.63 -24.67
CA GLY A 167 12.80 -33.09 -25.99
C GLY A 167 12.01 -31.78 -25.85
N LEU A 168 11.31 -31.42 -26.93
CA LEU A 168 10.36 -30.30 -26.94
C LEU A 168 8.95 -30.82 -27.22
N TRP A 169 8.00 -30.45 -26.38
CA TRP A 169 6.58 -30.78 -26.51
C TRP A 169 5.73 -29.66 -25.96
N ARG A 170 4.43 -29.69 -26.19
CA ARG A 170 3.47 -28.69 -25.72
C ARG A 170 3.68 -28.35 -24.25
N ALA A 171 3.65 -27.06 -23.91
CA ALA A 171 3.83 -26.59 -22.54
C ALA A 171 2.68 -27.01 -21.60
N ASP A 172 1.45 -27.23 -22.14
CA ASP A 172 0.30 -27.72 -21.38
C ASP A 172 0.37 -29.24 -21.06
N ASP A 173 1.41 -29.93 -21.50
CA ASP A 173 1.67 -31.32 -21.12
C ASP A 173 2.33 -31.41 -19.74
N GLY A 174 1.88 -32.36 -18.90
CA GLY A 174 2.46 -32.56 -17.57
C GLY A 174 3.96 -32.90 -17.57
N GLY A 175 4.51 -33.36 -18.69
CA GLY A 175 5.95 -33.59 -18.88
C GLY A 175 6.77 -32.31 -19.10
N SER A 176 6.11 -31.18 -19.37
CA SER A 176 6.77 -29.90 -19.64
C SER A 176 6.89 -29.00 -18.41
N CYS A 177 6.37 -29.43 -17.28
CA CYS A 177 6.35 -28.67 -16.04
C CYS A 177 7.61 -28.98 -15.20
N TRP A 178 8.46 -27.98 -14.97
CA TRP A 178 9.77 -28.14 -14.30
C TRP A 178 9.85 -27.31 -13.03
N SER A 179 10.41 -27.88 -11.96
CA SER A 179 10.86 -27.13 -10.78
C SER A 179 12.36 -26.86 -10.92
N ILE A 180 12.76 -25.65 -10.52
CA ILE A 180 14.17 -25.24 -10.49
C ILE A 180 14.52 -25.00 -9.03
N GLU A 181 15.54 -25.71 -8.55
CA GLU A 181 15.87 -25.75 -7.12
C GLU A 181 17.39 -25.57 -6.95
N VAL A 182 17.81 -24.98 -5.84
CA VAL A 182 19.23 -24.94 -5.47
C VAL A 182 19.69 -26.37 -5.26
N ALA A 183 20.73 -26.80 -5.98
CA ALA A 183 21.19 -28.20 -5.96
C ALA A 183 21.77 -28.60 -4.60
N THR A 184 22.40 -27.66 -3.91
CA THR A 184 22.99 -27.90 -2.59
C THR A 184 22.78 -26.72 -1.68
N GLN A 185 22.54 -27.00 -0.41
CA GLN A 185 22.50 -26.06 0.68
C GLN A 185 23.46 -26.51 1.76
N GLU A 186 24.22 -25.60 2.33
CA GLU A 186 25.04 -25.90 3.50
C GLU A 186 24.19 -25.71 4.77
N LEU A 187 24.03 -26.80 5.51
CA LEU A 187 23.39 -26.78 6.82
C LEU A 187 24.38 -27.16 7.91
N LYS A 188 24.46 -26.34 8.94
CA LYS A 188 25.28 -26.57 10.12
C LYS A 188 24.49 -27.32 11.17
N PHE A 189 25.05 -28.40 11.66
CA PHE A 189 24.52 -29.20 12.77
C PHE A 189 25.46 -29.08 13.95
N PHE A 190 24.92 -28.87 15.12
CA PHE A 190 25.69 -28.68 16.35
C PHE A 190 25.60 -29.92 17.22
N SER A 191 26.58 -30.16 18.06
CA SER A 191 26.55 -31.26 19.03
C SER A 191 25.56 -31.03 20.17
N ASN A 192 25.28 -29.78 20.49
CA ASN A 192 24.32 -29.35 21.51
C ASN A 192 23.74 -27.99 21.17
N TYR A 193 22.58 -27.65 21.76
CA TYR A 193 21.99 -26.35 21.66
C TYR A 193 22.82 -25.28 22.39
N SER A 194 22.97 -24.11 21.78
CA SER A 194 23.52 -22.92 22.42
C SER A 194 22.97 -21.67 21.72
N GLU A 195 22.60 -20.64 22.47
CA GLU A 195 22.14 -19.37 21.88
C GLU A 195 23.20 -18.68 20.98
N SER A 196 24.47 -19.06 21.13
CA SER A 196 25.57 -18.54 20.31
C SER A 196 25.76 -19.28 18.98
N ASN A 197 25.07 -20.40 18.77
CA ASN A 197 25.15 -21.14 17.53
C ASN A 197 24.41 -20.43 16.40
N ASP A 198 24.81 -20.66 15.16
CA ASP A 198 24.08 -20.21 13.99
C ASP A 198 22.66 -20.80 13.97
N SER A 199 21.71 -19.98 13.56
CA SER A 199 20.30 -20.32 13.52
C SER A 199 19.74 -20.15 12.12
N TYR A 200 18.61 -20.80 11.86
CA TYR A 200 17.91 -20.80 10.60
C TYR A 200 16.50 -20.30 10.76
N PHE A 201 16.00 -19.61 9.76
CA PHE A 201 14.57 -19.53 9.49
C PHE A 201 14.12 -20.82 8.81
N MET A 202 13.00 -21.34 9.23
CA MET A 202 12.32 -22.47 8.61
C MET A 202 11.14 -21.94 7.81
N THR A 203 11.12 -22.19 6.50
CA THR A 203 10.02 -21.74 5.64
C THR A 203 9.28 -22.92 5.03
N ILE A 204 7.98 -22.77 4.91
CA ILE A 204 7.04 -23.72 4.32
C ILE A 204 6.05 -22.95 3.44
N ARG A 205 5.86 -23.37 2.19
CA ARG A 205 4.96 -22.69 1.24
C ARG A 205 5.21 -21.17 1.14
N GLY A 206 6.47 -20.73 1.24
CA GLY A 206 6.83 -19.32 1.26
C GLY A 206 6.46 -18.55 2.53
N ARG A 207 6.05 -19.25 3.59
CA ARG A 207 5.72 -18.67 4.90
C ARG A 207 6.82 -18.99 5.90
N TYR A 208 7.07 -18.09 6.83
CA TYR A 208 8.04 -18.24 7.91
C TYR A 208 7.40 -18.91 9.11
N VAL A 209 7.96 -20.06 9.53
CA VAL A 209 7.51 -20.77 10.72
C VAL A 209 7.95 -20.01 11.97
N HIS A 210 7.06 -19.85 12.91
CA HIS A 210 7.36 -19.22 14.21
C HIS A 210 6.54 -19.83 15.35
N LYS A 211 7.00 -19.62 16.57
CA LYS A 211 6.24 -20.01 17.76
C LYS A 211 5.04 -19.08 17.94
N HIS A 212 3.89 -19.68 18.21
CA HIS A 212 2.67 -18.99 18.60
C HIS A 212 1.98 -19.78 19.72
N ASP A 213 1.86 -19.18 20.90
CA ASP A 213 1.39 -19.85 22.12
C ASP A 213 2.15 -21.14 22.42
N ASP A 214 1.48 -22.27 22.47
CA ASP A 214 2.05 -23.60 22.74
C ASP A 214 2.38 -24.39 21.46
N ARG A 215 2.32 -23.78 20.28
CA ARG A 215 2.45 -24.41 18.94
C ARG A 215 3.39 -23.61 18.05
N PHE A 216 3.51 -24.11 16.81
CA PHE A 216 4.16 -23.39 15.72
C PHE A 216 3.16 -23.14 14.59
N THR A 217 3.13 -21.91 14.09
CA THR A 217 2.38 -21.48 12.92
C THR A 217 3.35 -20.97 11.85
N ALA A 218 2.83 -20.50 10.71
CA ALA A 218 3.64 -19.85 9.70
C ALA A 218 2.84 -18.75 8.99
N ASP A 219 3.47 -17.60 8.75
CA ASP A 219 2.90 -16.49 8.01
C ASP A 219 3.89 -15.89 6.99
N TYR A 220 3.41 -14.93 6.18
CA TYR A 220 4.21 -14.29 5.14
C TYR A 220 5.07 -13.13 5.66
N ASN A 221 4.78 -12.64 6.86
CA ASN A 221 5.51 -11.54 7.45
C ASN A 221 6.63 -12.06 8.33
N LEU A 222 7.83 -11.55 8.11
CA LEU A 222 8.99 -11.86 8.91
C LEU A 222 9.39 -10.63 9.73
N GLU A 223 9.47 -10.81 11.04
CA GLU A 223 10.03 -9.81 11.94
C GLU A 223 11.47 -10.19 12.30
N PHE A 224 12.44 -9.46 11.72
CA PHE A 224 13.86 -9.69 12.03
C PHE A 224 14.16 -9.38 13.50
N GLY A 225 15.00 -10.24 14.09
CA GLY A 225 15.41 -10.10 15.49
C GLY A 225 14.51 -10.84 16.49
N GLN A 226 13.35 -11.35 16.06
CA GLN A 226 12.47 -12.16 16.89
C GLN A 226 12.98 -13.60 16.97
N LYS A 227 13.36 -14.06 18.17
CA LYS A 227 13.89 -15.41 18.40
C LYS A 227 12.87 -16.52 18.11
N ASP A 228 11.57 -16.18 18.10
CA ASP A 228 10.48 -17.13 17.81
C ASP A 228 10.57 -17.76 16.43
N TYR A 229 11.14 -17.05 15.45
CA TYR A 229 11.33 -17.49 14.07
C TYR A 229 12.62 -18.30 13.86
N LEU A 230 13.49 -18.37 14.85
CA LEU A 230 14.83 -18.96 14.72
C LEU A 230 14.88 -20.39 15.25
N PHE A 231 15.54 -21.25 14.48
CA PHE A 231 15.68 -22.67 14.77
C PHE A 231 17.14 -23.12 14.64
N GLN A 232 17.54 -24.06 15.48
CA GLN A 232 18.87 -24.70 15.42
C GLN A 232 18.72 -26.20 15.19
N LEU A 233 19.67 -26.76 14.42
CA LEU A 233 19.74 -28.18 14.12
C LEU A 233 20.83 -28.82 15.02
N VAL A 234 20.42 -29.75 15.87
CA VAL A 234 21.32 -30.39 16.84
C VAL A 234 21.36 -31.89 16.60
N GLY A 235 22.53 -32.42 16.21
CA GLY A 235 22.75 -33.80 15.85
C GLY A 235 23.43 -33.94 14.48
N THR A 236 22.95 -34.84 13.65
CA THR A 236 23.44 -35.07 12.28
C THR A 236 22.28 -35.12 11.29
N PRO A 237 22.48 -34.97 10.00
CA PRO A 237 21.37 -35.04 9.04
C PRO A 237 20.54 -36.35 9.09
N ALA A 238 21.15 -37.44 9.58
CA ALA A 238 20.46 -38.73 9.76
C ALA A 238 19.65 -38.83 11.04
N ASN A 239 20.04 -38.04 12.06
CA ASN A 239 19.38 -38.04 13.37
C ASN A 239 19.65 -36.71 14.10
N PHE A 240 18.70 -35.80 14.10
CA PHE A 240 18.83 -34.50 14.76
C PHE A 240 17.54 -34.09 15.45
N LYS A 241 17.65 -33.10 16.33
CA LYS A 241 16.53 -32.36 16.91
C LYS A 241 16.53 -30.94 16.35
N ILE A 242 15.35 -30.35 16.26
CA ILE A 242 15.14 -28.94 15.91
C ILE A 242 14.82 -28.19 17.20
N TYR A 243 15.63 -27.21 17.54
CA TYR A 243 15.43 -26.35 18.71
C TYR A 243 14.88 -25.00 18.27
N ASN A 244 13.85 -24.50 18.94
CA ASN A 244 13.42 -23.12 18.77
C ASN A 244 14.24 -22.20 19.69
N VAL A 245 14.82 -21.13 19.15
CA VAL A 245 15.77 -20.28 19.88
C VAL A 245 15.09 -19.46 20.98
N ALA A 246 13.82 -19.08 20.83
CA ALA A 246 13.09 -18.32 21.84
C ALA A 246 12.86 -19.14 23.12
N THR A 247 12.66 -20.46 22.98
CA THR A 247 12.37 -21.34 24.12
C THR A 247 13.60 -22.06 24.62
N GLY A 248 14.64 -22.23 23.80
CA GLY A 248 15.79 -23.09 24.09
C GLY A 248 15.43 -24.58 24.14
N GLN A 249 14.25 -24.97 23.65
CA GLN A 249 13.74 -26.34 23.74
C GLN A 249 13.60 -26.96 22.35
N ALA A 250 13.76 -28.28 22.29
CA ALA A 250 13.50 -29.04 21.10
C ALA A 250 11.99 -29.05 20.77
N ILE A 251 11.67 -29.10 19.48
CA ILE A 251 10.28 -29.24 19.02
C ILE A 251 9.91 -30.72 18.85
N GLY A 252 8.67 -31.03 19.11
CA GLY A 252 8.16 -32.38 18.93
C GLY A 252 6.65 -32.46 19.09
N THR A 253 6.13 -33.66 18.94
CA THR A 253 4.71 -33.98 19.13
C THR A 253 4.49 -34.64 20.49
N LYS A 254 3.24 -34.64 21.00
CA LYS A 254 2.90 -35.32 22.26
C LYS A 254 3.20 -36.82 22.18
N PRO A 255 3.58 -37.46 23.31
CA PRO A 255 3.66 -38.92 23.38
C PRO A 255 2.35 -39.56 22.98
N GLY A 256 2.41 -40.60 22.14
CA GLY A 256 1.23 -41.27 21.63
C GLY A 256 0.53 -40.59 20.45
N ALA A 257 1.13 -39.50 19.93
CA ALA A 257 0.64 -38.90 18.70
C ALA A 257 0.50 -39.95 17.60
N GLY A 258 -0.69 -40.00 16.97
CA GLY A 258 -0.99 -40.92 15.89
C GLY A 258 -0.07 -40.72 14.69
N LEU A 259 0.07 -41.76 13.89
CA LEU A 259 0.80 -41.71 12.64
C LEU A 259 -0.05 -41.14 11.50
N ASN A 260 -1.38 -41.15 11.68
CA ASN A 260 -2.33 -40.82 10.63
C ASN A 260 -2.79 -39.37 10.70
N LYS A 261 -2.92 -38.80 9.54
CA LYS A 261 -3.56 -37.56 9.26
C LYS A 261 -4.98 -37.56 9.84
N GLY A 262 -5.25 -36.64 10.79
CA GLY A 262 -6.61 -36.28 11.19
C GLY A 262 -7.21 -37.08 12.36
N ASP A 263 -6.54 -38.10 12.88
CA ASP A 263 -7.13 -38.95 13.95
C ASP A 263 -7.01 -38.34 15.35
N ASP A 264 -6.09 -37.37 15.56
CA ASP A 264 -5.95 -36.63 16.81
C ASP A 264 -5.16 -35.34 16.52
N GLU A 265 -5.82 -34.34 16.03
CA GLU A 265 -5.20 -33.10 15.53
C GLU A 265 -4.34 -32.40 16.60
N ASP A 266 -4.78 -32.38 17.85
CA ASP A 266 -4.05 -31.71 18.92
C ASP A 266 -2.75 -32.45 19.30
N ASN A 267 -2.71 -33.77 19.24
CA ASN A 267 -1.53 -34.54 19.55
C ASN A 267 -0.46 -34.53 18.43
N ASN A 268 -0.88 -34.29 17.20
CA ASN A 268 -0.01 -34.25 16.03
C ASN A 268 0.63 -32.89 15.78
N PHE A 269 0.32 -31.86 16.57
CA PHE A 269 0.95 -30.55 16.44
C PHE A 269 2.33 -30.52 17.11
N TYR A 270 3.30 -29.90 16.42
CA TYR A 270 4.61 -29.65 16.99
C TYR A 270 4.56 -28.57 18.07
N ARG A 271 5.20 -28.85 19.20
CA ARG A 271 5.22 -28.00 20.38
C ARG A 271 6.66 -27.79 20.87
N PRO A 272 6.96 -26.66 21.52
CA PRO A 272 8.30 -26.38 22.04
C PRO A 272 8.65 -27.19 23.32
N THR A 273 7.69 -27.91 23.90
CA THR A 273 7.86 -28.67 25.14
C THR A 273 7.97 -30.19 24.93
N GLN A 274 7.97 -30.61 23.65
CA GLN A 274 8.08 -32.01 23.26
C GLN A 274 9.35 -32.21 22.44
N GLU A 275 9.84 -33.44 22.36
CA GLU A 275 11.05 -33.73 21.58
C GLU A 275 10.74 -34.79 20.51
N SER A 276 11.01 -34.47 19.26
CA SER A 276 11.08 -35.44 18.17
C SER A 276 12.48 -35.49 17.61
N ASN A 277 12.89 -36.67 17.17
CA ASN A 277 14.10 -36.84 16.37
C ASN A 277 13.74 -36.87 14.89
N PHE A 278 14.56 -36.22 14.10
CA PHE A 278 14.34 -36.03 12.68
C PHE A 278 15.50 -36.54 11.84
N SER A 279 15.24 -36.83 10.60
CA SER A 279 16.23 -37.04 9.56
C SER A 279 15.91 -36.18 8.34
N ILE A 280 16.93 -35.74 7.63
CA ILE A 280 16.76 -35.09 6.33
C ILE A 280 16.58 -36.17 5.27
N GLN A 281 15.52 -36.00 4.49
CA GLN A 281 15.23 -36.81 3.32
C GLN A 281 15.21 -35.93 2.09
N SER A 282 15.67 -36.43 0.99
CA SER A 282 15.68 -35.70 -0.30
C SER A 282 14.92 -36.53 -1.34
N TYR A 283 13.85 -35.94 -1.85
CA TYR A 283 13.04 -36.51 -2.92
C TYR A 283 12.79 -35.44 -3.97
N GLY A 284 13.04 -35.78 -5.22
CA GLY A 284 12.75 -34.87 -6.31
C GLY A 284 13.48 -33.53 -6.22
N GLY A 285 14.71 -33.54 -5.70
CA GLY A 285 15.51 -32.32 -5.53
C GLY A 285 15.07 -31.41 -4.37
N ARG A 286 14.25 -31.91 -3.44
CA ARG A 286 13.67 -31.13 -2.35
C ARG A 286 14.02 -31.76 -1.01
N VAL A 287 14.13 -30.91 0.02
CA VAL A 287 14.39 -31.32 1.39
C VAL A 287 13.06 -31.53 2.12
N TYR A 288 12.98 -32.64 2.79
CA TYR A 288 11.90 -33.02 3.70
C TYR A 288 12.49 -33.39 5.06
N VAL A 289 11.81 -33.03 6.11
CA VAL A 289 12.16 -33.39 7.47
C VAL A 289 11.27 -34.53 7.91
N LYS A 290 11.86 -35.72 8.05
CA LYS A 290 11.16 -36.93 8.44
C LYS A 290 11.43 -37.22 9.92
N GLU A 291 10.40 -37.52 10.71
CA GLU A 291 10.59 -38.06 12.06
C GLU A 291 11.22 -39.45 12.00
N THR A 292 12.11 -39.74 12.95
CA THR A 292 12.76 -41.06 13.04
C THR A 292 11.87 -42.13 13.68
N ARG A 293 10.80 -41.73 14.39
CA ARG A 293 9.78 -42.64 14.89
C ARG A 293 8.84 -43.08 13.76
N GLY A 294 8.63 -44.35 13.60
CA GLY A 294 7.71 -44.89 12.61
C GLY A 294 8.15 -44.71 11.15
N ASN A 295 7.35 -45.19 10.23
CA ASN A 295 7.59 -45.10 8.80
C ASN A 295 6.83 -43.91 8.20
N ASP A 296 7.54 -43.11 7.39
CA ASP A 296 6.96 -42.07 6.52
C ASP A 296 6.15 -40.96 7.23
N ILE A 297 6.62 -40.49 8.40
CA ILE A 297 6.06 -39.31 9.08
C ILE A 297 6.94 -38.11 8.77
N TYR A 298 6.35 -37.07 8.19
CA TYR A 298 7.04 -35.85 7.78
C TYR A 298 6.52 -34.64 8.53
N LEU A 299 7.40 -33.70 8.80
CA LEU A 299 7.05 -32.37 9.27
C LEU A 299 6.28 -31.67 8.15
N ASN A 300 5.11 -31.13 8.48
CA ASN A 300 4.16 -30.57 7.52
C ASN A 300 3.48 -29.33 8.08
N PHE A 301 3.09 -28.42 7.20
CA PHE A 301 2.26 -27.27 7.55
C PHE A 301 0.85 -27.45 7.00
N ARG A 302 -0.08 -27.67 7.91
CA ARG A 302 -1.48 -27.92 7.61
C ARG A 302 -2.38 -27.07 8.52
N ASP A 303 -3.48 -26.57 7.97
CA ASP A 303 -4.52 -25.85 8.73
C ASP A 303 -3.95 -24.76 9.65
N SER A 304 -2.97 -24.02 9.12
CA SER A 304 -2.25 -22.94 9.82
C SER A 304 -1.37 -23.38 11.01
N VAL A 305 -1.02 -24.65 11.12
CA VAL A 305 -0.20 -25.18 12.20
C VAL A 305 0.88 -26.14 11.67
N LEU A 306 2.05 -26.14 12.30
CA LEU A 306 3.09 -27.11 12.04
C LEU A 306 2.69 -28.45 12.70
N SER A 307 2.54 -29.50 11.87
CA SER A 307 2.02 -30.81 12.29
C SER A 307 2.74 -31.96 11.61
N THR A 308 2.39 -33.19 11.99
CA THR A 308 2.85 -34.39 11.27
C THR A 308 2.01 -34.68 10.05
N TRP A 309 2.64 -35.29 9.08
CA TRP A 309 1.99 -35.83 7.90
C TRP A 309 2.52 -37.22 7.56
N HIS A 310 1.66 -38.22 7.66
CA HIS A 310 2.01 -39.58 7.29
C HIS A 310 1.69 -39.80 5.81
N ASN A 311 2.71 -40.09 5.00
CA ASN A 311 2.51 -40.40 3.59
C ASN A 311 3.69 -41.16 3.00
N SER A 312 3.45 -41.90 1.90
CA SER A 312 4.56 -42.54 1.18
C SER A 312 5.49 -41.48 0.56
N ALA A 313 6.75 -41.83 0.38
CA ALA A 313 7.75 -40.94 -0.24
C ALA A 313 7.29 -40.39 -1.60
N ALA A 314 6.59 -41.21 -2.40
CA ALA A 314 6.03 -40.81 -3.69
C ALA A 314 4.96 -39.70 -3.60
N TRP A 315 4.20 -39.66 -2.53
CA TRP A 315 3.23 -38.61 -2.27
C TRP A 315 3.86 -37.37 -1.61
N THR A 316 4.81 -37.59 -0.70
CA THR A 316 5.52 -36.49 -0.03
C THR A 316 6.24 -35.62 -1.04
N SER A 317 6.81 -36.17 -2.09
CA SER A 317 7.45 -35.38 -3.16
C SER A 317 6.52 -34.40 -3.86
N ARG A 318 5.21 -34.56 -3.74
CA ARG A 318 4.15 -33.71 -4.32
C ARG A 318 3.49 -32.79 -3.31
N ASP A 319 3.73 -33.01 -2.02
CA ASP A 319 3.10 -32.24 -0.96
C ASP A 319 3.90 -30.97 -0.64
N GLU A 320 3.34 -29.81 -1.02
CA GLU A 320 3.93 -28.50 -0.74
C GLU A 320 3.99 -28.20 0.77
N GLY A 321 3.11 -28.79 1.57
CA GLY A 321 3.10 -28.61 3.02
C GLY A 321 4.25 -29.29 3.74
N SER A 322 4.92 -30.26 3.11
CA SER A 322 6.09 -30.94 3.65
C SER A 322 7.43 -30.41 3.11
N ARG A 323 7.40 -29.44 2.21
CA ARG A 323 8.61 -28.81 1.67
C ARG A 323 9.12 -27.78 2.63
N ILE A 324 10.27 -28.05 3.23
CA ILE A 324 10.90 -27.18 4.20
C ILE A 324 12.20 -26.65 3.65
N LEU A 325 12.40 -25.34 3.83
CA LEU A 325 13.66 -24.68 3.54
C LEU A 325 14.21 -24.13 4.85
N PHE A 326 15.49 -24.43 5.13
CA PHE A 326 16.25 -23.79 6.18
C PHE A 326 17.15 -22.72 5.57
N THR A 327 16.94 -21.48 5.91
CA THR A 327 17.73 -20.35 5.40
C THR A 327 18.38 -19.61 6.56
N THR A 328 19.65 -19.26 6.43
CA THR A 328 20.33 -18.45 7.45
C THR A 328 19.66 -17.08 7.58
N GLU A 329 19.78 -16.49 8.76
CA GLU A 329 19.32 -15.12 8.98
C GLU A 329 19.97 -14.15 7.99
N ASP A 330 21.26 -14.35 7.73
CA ASP A 330 22.00 -13.58 6.72
C ASP A 330 21.40 -13.69 5.31
N GLY A 331 21.09 -14.91 4.88
CA GLY A 331 20.49 -15.15 3.56
C GLY A 331 19.11 -14.51 3.39
N ILE A 332 18.24 -14.66 4.38
CA ILE A 332 16.91 -14.04 4.38
C ILE A 332 17.00 -12.52 4.41
N LEU A 333 17.91 -11.98 5.22
CA LEU A 333 18.10 -10.53 5.31
C LEU A 333 18.61 -9.94 3.99
N ALA A 334 19.57 -10.59 3.35
CA ALA A 334 20.07 -10.17 2.05
C ALA A 334 18.97 -10.21 0.97
N GLU A 335 18.14 -11.26 0.97
CA GLU A 335 16.98 -11.36 0.07
C GLU A 335 15.95 -10.27 0.34
N ALA A 336 15.59 -10.05 1.60
CA ALA A 336 14.66 -8.99 1.99
C ALA A 336 15.19 -7.60 1.61
N ALA A 337 16.49 -7.35 1.83
CA ALA A 337 17.13 -6.11 1.46
C ALA A 337 17.12 -5.88 -0.05
N LYS A 338 17.39 -6.93 -0.84
CA LYS A 338 17.34 -6.86 -2.31
C LYS A 338 15.93 -6.61 -2.83
N LYS A 339 14.95 -7.28 -2.25
CA LYS A 339 13.54 -7.04 -2.59
C LYS A 339 13.14 -5.59 -2.31
N LEU A 340 13.44 -5.11 -1.10
CA LEU A 340 13.17 -3.73 -0.70
C LEU A 340 13.93 -2.72 -1.57
N GLU A 341 15.19 -2.99 -1.95
CA GLU A 341 15.96 -2.16 -2.88
C GLU A 341 15.24 -2.00 -4.23
N ASN A 342 14.73 -3.10 -4.79
CA ASN A 342 13.99 -3.07 -6.04
C ASN A 342 12.66 -2.31 -5.90
N GLU A 343 11.95 -2.48 -4.79
CA GLU A 343 10.73 -1.73 -4.48
C GLU A 343 11.02 -0.23 -4.36
N VAL A 344 12.08 0.15 -3.65
CA VAL A 344 12.50 1.56 -3.50
C VAL A 344 12.85 2.18 -4.84
N LYS A 345 13.62 1.49 -5.69
CA LYS A 345 13.94 1.97 -7.05
C LYS A 345 12.71 2.16 -7.91
N ALA A 346 11.74 1.25 -7.82
CA ALA A 346 10.49 1.32 -8.60
C ALA A 346 9.54 2.39 -8.08
N GLN A 347 9.41 2.51 -6.75
CA GLN A 347 8.42 3.39 -6.12
C GLN A 347 8.89 4.84 -6.01
N TYR A 348 10.21 5.09 -5.89
CA TYR A 348 10.78 6.40 -5.60
C TYR A 348 11.79 6.89 -6.66
N PRO A 349 11.45 6.91 -7.97
CA PRO A 349 12.29 7.53 -8.98
C PRO A 349 12.41 9.05 -8.72
N GLU A 350 13.50 9.67 -9.19
CA GLU A 350 13.77 11.10 -8.96
C GLU A 350 12.61 12.02 -9.35
N ALA A 351 11.88 11.66 -10.41
CA ALA A 351 10.72 12.42 -10.88
C ALA A 351 9.56 12.53 -9.85
N LYS A 352 9.56 11.71 -8.81
CA LYS A 352 8.58 11.81 -7.70
C LYS A 352 8.99 12.78 -6.59
N PHE A 353 10.13 13.49 -6.74
CA PHE A 353 10.63 14.43 -5.75
C PHE A 353 10.59 15.86 -6.30
N GLY A 354 10.09 16.80 -5.50
CA GLY A 354 9.91 18.20 -5.90
C GLY A 354 9.21 18.99 -4.80
N ASP A 355 8.74 20.19 -5.14
CA ASP A 355 8.08 21.10 -4.19
C ASP A 355 6.54 21.08 -4.29
N GLU A 356 6.01 20.36 -5.29
CA GLU A 356 4.57 20.30 -5.54
C GLU A 356 3.87 19.26 -4.67
N LEU A 357 2.55 19.40 -4.49
CA LEU A 357 1.72 18.38 -3.87
C LEU A 357 1.72 17.11 -4.70
N GLY A 358 1.65 15.95 -4.02
CA GLY A 358 1.75 14.64 -4.65
C GLY A 358 3.19 14.19 -4.92
N LEU A 359 4.18 15.06 -4.69
CA LEU A 359 5.60 14.74 -4.71
C LEU A 359 6.16 14.66 -3.30
N TYR A 360 7.21 13.88 -3.13
CA TYR A 360 8.03 13.89 -1.93
C TYR A 360 8.94 15.13 -1.92
N PRO A 361 9.34 15.65 -0.76
CA PRO A 361 10.24 16.81 -0.69
C PRO A 361 11.53 16.56 -1.48
N LYS A 362 11.95 17.51 -2.30
CA LYS A 362 13.16 17.38 -3.14
C LYS A 362 14.37 16.94 -2.34
N ARG A 363 14.56 17.49 -1.13
CA ARG A 363 15.67 17.13 -0.21
C ARG A 363 15.65 15.67 0.22
N ALA A 364 14.47 15.00 0.22
CA ALA A 364 14.35 13.62 0.66
C ALA A 364 14.91 12.62 -0.37
N TYR A 365 15.18 13.05 -1.61
CA TYR A 365 15.82 12.20 -2.62
C TYR A 365 17.25 11.78 -2.24
N GLU A 366 18.00 12.62 -1.56
CA GLU A 366 19.31 12.24 -1.02
C GLU A 366 19.18 11.13 0.05
N GLY A 367 18.10 11.18 0.84
CA GLY A 367 17.76 10.11 1.79
C GLY A 367 17.44 8.78 1.08
N ILE A 368 16.75 8.81 -0.08
CA ILE A 368 16.51 7.60 -0.90
C ILE A 368 17.83 7.02 -1.40
N LYS A 369 18.76 7.86 -1.88
CA LYS A 369 20.09 7.38 -2.30
C LYS A 369 20.84 6.70 -1.15
N ALA A 370 20.84 7.36 0.03
CA ALA A 370 21.43 6.77 1.23
C ALA A 370 20.76 5.46 1.64
N THR A 371 19.43 5.37 1.52
CA THR A 371 18.66 4.15 1.78
C THR A 371 19.07 3.01 0.84
N LEU A 372 19.28 3.31 -0.44
CA LEU A 372 19.75 2.31 -1.41
C LEU A 372 21.17 1.81 -1.07
N GLU A 373 22.07 2.68 -0.59
CA GLU A 373 23.40 2.25 -0.13
C GLU A 373 23.32 1.39 1.15
N LEU A 374 22.43 1.73 2.10
CA LEU A 374 22.16 0.89 3.27
C LEU A 374 21.64 -0.49 2.88
N LEU A 375 20.72 -0.56 1.91
CA LEU A 375 20.20 -1.84 1.42
C LEU A 375 21.26 -2.67 0.70
N LYS A 376 22.20 -2.04 -0.02
CA LYS A 376 23.38 -2.74 -0.59
C LYS A 376 24.31 -3.25 0.51
N SER A 377 24.57 -2.46 1.56
CA SER A 377 25.36 -2.91 2.71
C SER A 377 24.72 -4.11 3.41
N ALA A 378 23.39 -4.13 3.52
CA ALA A 378 22.65 -5.27 4.07
C ALA A 378 22.75 -6.55 3.20
N GLN A 379 23.18 -6.43 1.94
CA GLN A 379 23.42 -7.55 1.03
C GLN A 379 24.90 -7.94 0.92
N ASP A 380 25.82 -7.14 1.47
CA ASP A 380 27.26 -7.35 1.33
C ASP A 380 27.71 -8.61 2.12
N PRO A 381 28.24 -9.65 1.46
CA PRO A 381 28.70 -10.86 2.15
C PRO A 381 29.84 -10.61 3.17
N SER A 382 30.60 -9.52 3.02
CA SER A 382 31.69 -9.17 3.93
C SER A 382 31.26 -8.46 5.20
N GLU A 383 30.03 -7.91 5.23
CA GLU A 383 29.48 -7.24 6.41
C GLU A 383 28.98 -8.28 7.43
N ASN A 384 29.13 -8.00 8.71
CA ASN A 384 28.61 -8.87 9.77
C ASN A 384 27.08 -8.72 9.89
N ILE A 385 26.42 -9.76 10.43
CA ILE A 385 24.96 -9.83 10.52
C ILE A 385 24.35 -8.66 11.32
N GLN A 386 25.01 -8.15 12.34
CA GLN A 386 24.52 -7.03 13.14
C GLN A 386 24.57 -5.72 12.35
N GLY A 387 25.65 -5.49 11.60
CA GLY A 387 25.76 -4.36 10.67
C GLY A 387 24.70 -4.40 9.58
N LYS A 388 24.47 -5.57 8.98
CA LYS A 388 23.41 -5.78 7.99
C LYS A 388 22.01 -5.48 8.56
N LYS A 389 21.70 -5.98 9.77
CA LYS A 389 20.42 -5.70 10.45
C LYS A 389 20.24 -4.19 10.69
N ALA A 390 21.26 -3.54 11.21
CA ALA A 390 21.23 -2.11 11.47
C ALA A 390 21.01 -1.30 10.18
N ALA A 391 21.69 -1.67 9.09
CA ALA A 391 21.53 -1.03 7.79
C ALA A 391 20.10 -1.24 7.22
N PHE A 392 19.59 -2.46 7.28
CA PHE A 392 18.23 -2.78 6.85
C PHE A 392 17.16 -2.04 7.66
N GLN A 393 17.30 -2.02 8.99
CA GLN A 393 16.36 -1.31 9.86
C GLN A 393 16.41 0.20 9.61
N SER A 394 17.60 0.79 9.47
CA SER A 394 17.74 2.22 9.16
C SER A 394 17.11 2.58 7.81
N ALA A 395 17.19 1.68 6.82
CA ALA A 395 16.51 1.86 5.53
C ALA A 395 14.98 1.87 5.71
N LYS A 396 14.43 0.95 6.48
CA LYS A 396 12.99 0.88 6.80
C LYS A 396 12.52 2.12 7.56
N ASP A 397 13.24 2.51 8.61
CA ASP A 397 12.89 3.67 9.44
C ASP A 397 12.81 4.94 8.59
N PHE A 398 13.75 5.13 7.63
CA PHE A 398 13.68 6.25 6.71
C PHE A 398 12.42 6.19 5.82
N LEU A 399 12.09 5.02 5.29
CA LEU A 399 10.91 4.86 4.43
C LEU A 399 9.59 5.08 5.20
N GLU A 400 9.52 4.71 6.47
CA GLU A 400 8.35 4.93 7.32
C GLU A 400 8.07 6.41 7.58
N ILE A 401 9.12 7.24 7.71
CA ILE A 401 8.96 8.68 7.92
C ILE A 401 8.87 9.49 6.63
N LEU A 402 9.10 8.84 5.48
CA LEU A 402 9.03 9.51 4.19
C LEU A 402 7.59 9.89 3.87
N SER A 403 7.35 11.19 3.75
CA SER A 403 6.03 11.75 3.52
C SER A 403 6.00 12.68 2.32
N LEU A 404 4.85 12.76 1.65
CA LEU A 404 4.61 13.75 0.60
C LEU A 404 4.67 15.17 1.14
N ASN A 405 4.92 16.12 0.26
CA ASN A 405 4.77 17.55 0.61
C ASN A 405 3.34 17.80 1.09
N LEU A 406 3.19 18.28 2.31
CA LEU A 406 1.88 18.64 2.84
C LEU A 406 1.42 20.00 2.28
N PRO A 407 0.11 20.25 2.22
CA PRO A 407 -0.44 21.55 1.89
C PRO A 407 0.07 22.62 2.87
N LYS A 408 0.21 23.84 2.36
CA LYS A 408 0.55 25.02 3.16
C LYS A 408 -0.72 25.72 3.61
N ASP A 409 -0.59 26.47 4.69
CA ASP A 409 -1.66 27.38 5.13
C ASP A 409 -2.07 28.32 3.99
N GLY A 410 -3.37 28.42 3.73
CA GLY A 410 -3.91 29.22 2.64
C GLY A 410 -3.98 28.52 1.27
N ASP A 411 -3.51 27.27 1.13
CA ASP A 411 -3.64 26.52 -0.13
C ASP A 411 -5.13 26.30 -0.49
N LEU A 412 -5.47 26.57 -1.75
CA LEU A 412 -6.72 26.18 -2.35
C LEU A 412 -6.57 24.80 -3.01
N LEU A 413 -7.39 23.85 -2.62
CA LEU A 413 -7.21 22.44 -2.94
C LEU A 413 -8.45 21.82 -3.61
N TYR A 414 -8.20 20.91 -4.53
CA TYR A 414 -9.10 19.82 -4.86
C TYR A 414 -8.68 18.58 -4.06
N ILE A 415 -9.65 17.91 -3.46
CA ILE A 415 -9.47 16.66 -2.71
C ILE A 415 -10.15 15.56 -3.50
N ALA A 416 -9.44 14.51 -3.86
CA ALA A 416 -9.98 13.45 -4.70
C ALA A 416 -9.71 12.05 -4.12
N ALA A 417 -10.72 11.19 -4.24
CA ALA A 417 -10.56 9.74 -4.12
C ALA A 417 -10.21 9.15 -5.49
N THR A 418 -9.40 8.10 -5.48
CA THR A 418 -8.99 7.39 -6.71
C THR A 418 -9.14 5.89 -6.52
N ARG A 419 -9.77 5.22 -7.50
CA ARG A 419 -9.86 3.77 -7.56
C ARG A 419 -9.79 3.31 -9.01
N ASP A 420 -8.87 2.41 -9.31
CA ASP A 420 -8.59 1.98 -10.68
C ASP A 420 -8.30 3.22 -11.57
N ASN A 421 -9.09 3.48 -12.59
CA ASN A 421 -9.00 4.66 -13.45
C ASN A 421 -10.00 5.76 -13.08
N ASN A 422 -10.81 5.57 -12.03
CA ASN A 422 -11.82 6.53 -11.61
C ASN A 422 -11.23 7.55 -10.65
N VAL A 423 -11.58 8.82 -10.83
CA VAL A 423 -11.25 9.92 -9.94
C VAL A 423 -12.54 10.64 -9.58
N LYS A 424 -12.78 10.84 -8.30
CA LYS A 424 -13.93 11.58 -7.77
C LYS A 424 -13.45 12.67 -6.82
N TYR A 425 -13.83 13.89 -7.12
CA TYR A 425 -13.53 15.08 -6.32
C TYR A 425 -14.61 15.29 -5.27
N PHE A 426 -14.22 15.50 -4.03
CA PHE A 426 -15.12 15.91 -2.96
C PHE A 426 -15.74 17.27 -3.30
N THR A 427 -17.01 17.45 -3.00
CA THR A 427 -17.70 18.73 -3.20
C THR A 427 -18.33 19.21 -1.89
N SER A 428 -18.69 20.48 -1.83
CA SER A 428 -19.42 21.05 -0.71
C SER A 428 -20.95 20.90 -0.85
N GLN A 429 -21.41 20.15 -1.83
CA GLN A 429 -22.80 19.72 -1.90
C GLN A 429 -23.02 18.53 -0.98
N VAL A 430 -24.20 18.40 -0.46
CA VAL A 430 -24.60 17.28 0.39
C VAL A 430 -25.75 16.53 -0.27
N HIS A 431 -25.84 15.24 0.00
CA HIS A 431 -26.96 14.42 -0.38
C HIS A 431 -28.27 14.98 0.17
N ALA A 432 -29.31 14.96 -0.66
CA ALA A 432 -30.62 15.45 -0.31
C ALA A 432 -31.36 14.49 0.63
N LYS A 433 -32.46 14.96 1.21
CA LYS A 433 -33.35 14.11 2.00
C LYS A 433 -33.91 12.98 1.14
N GLY A 434 -33.76 11.75 1.64
CA GLY A 434 -34.22 10.54 0.95
C GLY A 434 -33.16 9.85 0.10
N ASP A 435 -31.99 10.47 -0.09
CA ASP A 435 -30.85 9.78 -0.70
C ASP A 435 -30.38 8.63 0.23
N VAL A 436 -29.91 7.56 -0.41
CA VAL A 436 -29.44 6.36 0.29
C VAL A 436 -28.02 5.98 -0.16
N ASP A 437 -27.27 5.38 0.74
CA ASP A 437 -25.95 4.85 0.45
C ASP A 437 -26.01 3.44 -0.17
N TYR A 438 -24.84 2.83 -0.39
CA TYR A 438 -24.69 1.49 -0.96
C TYR A 438 -25.50 0.42 -0.19
N ASP A 439 -25.54 0.51 1.13
CA ASP A 439 -26.27 -0.41 2.00
C ASP A 439 -27.77 -0.05 2.10
N ARG A 440 -28.25 0.88 1.27
CA ARG A 440 -29.61 1.42 1.26
C ARG A 440 -30.04 2.10 2.56
N LYS A 441 -29.06 2.61 3.29
CA LYS A 441 -29.27 3.45 4.47
C LYS A 441 -29.27 4.93 4.07
N SER A 442 -29.80 5.76 4.94
CA SER A 442 -29.81 7.21 4.70
C SER A 442 -28.39 7.74 4.51
N SER A 443 -28.15 8.41 3.40
CA SER A 443 -26.94 9.21 3.13
C SER A 443 -27.23 10.72 3.12
N GLU A 444 -28.40 11.13 3.62
CA GLU A 444 -28.76 12.55 3.78
C GLU A 444 -27.66 13.31 4.52
N GLY A 445 -27.23 14.41 3.95
CA GLY A 445 -26.19 15.27 4.53
C GLY A 445 -24.76 14.86 4.26
N PHE A 446 -24.48 13.66 3.68
CA PHE A 446 -23.13 13.26 3.31
C PHE A 446 -22.62 14.16 2.17
N LEU A 447 -21.35 14.57 2.22
CA LEU A 447 -20.74 15.29 1.11
C LEU A 447 -20.80 14.44 -0.16
N THR A 448 -21.13 15.08 -1.29
CA THR A 448 -21.11 14.43 -2.59
C THR A 448 -19.71 14.41 -3.20
N THR A 449 -19.50 13.52 -4.17
CA THR A 449 -18.30 13.49 -5.01
C THR A 449 -18.68 13.53 -6.48
N LYS A 450 -17.81 14.14 -7.31
CA LYS A 450 -18.03 14.32 -8.75
C LYS A 450 -16.79 13.94 -9.55
N SER A 451 -16.97 13.48 -10.79
CA SER A 451 -15.86 13.13 -11.69
C SER A 451 -15.14 14.34 -12.27
N THR A 452 -15.69 15.54 -12.11
CA THR A 452 -15.16 16.78 -12.68
C THR A 452 -14.84 17.80 -11.58
N LYS A 453 -13.85 18.64 -11.83
CA LYS A 453 -13.52 19.79 -10.99
C LYS A 453 -14.54 20.89 -11.23
N THR A 454 -15.30 21.22 -10.21
CA THR A 454 -16.35 22.25 -10.22
C THR A 454 -16.09 23.29 -9.14
N ALA A 455 -16.76 24.42 -9.16
CA ALA A 455 -16.60 25.47 -8.14
C ALA A 455 -16.85 24.98 -6.72
N ASP A 456 -17.79 24.04 -6.55
CA ASP A 456 -18.12 23.44 -5.26
C ASP A 456 -17.12 22.38 -4.77
N ALA A 457 -16.10 22.03 -5.59
CA ALA A 457 -15.04 21.10 -5.21
C ALA A 457 -13.77 21.79 -4.68
N VAL A 458 -13.74 23.12 -4.60
CA VAL A 458 -12.59 23.87 -4.10
C VAL A 458 -12.69 24.10 -2.59
N PHE A 459 -11.63 23.71 -1.88
CA PHE A 459 -11.51 23.90 -0.44
C PHE A 459 -10.26 24.71 -0.09
N LEU A 460 -10.41 25.70 0.80
CA LEU A 460 -9.30 26.35 1.46
C LEU A 460 -8.79 25.44 2.59
N TYR A 461 -7.51 25.19 2.60
CA TYR A 461 -6.80 24.52 3.67
C TYR A 461 -6.26 25.56 4.64
N THR A 462 -6.73 25.55 5.87
CA THR A 462 -6.26 26.46 6.92
C THR A 462 -5.59 25.67 8.03
N LEU A 463 -4.33 25.99 8.32
CA LEU A 463 -3.53 25.30 9.32
C LEU A 463 -3.64 26.01 10.68
N ASN A 464 -4.00 25.26 11.72
CA ASN A 464 -3.99 25.71 13.11
C ASN A 464 -3.08 24.79 13.95
N GLY A 465 -1.85 25.20 14.16
CA GLY A 465 -0.82 24.37 14.76
C GLY A 465 -0.46 23.18 13.86
N LYS A 466 -0.74 21.96 14.32
CA LYS A 466 -0.50 20.72 13.56
C LYS A 466 -1.78 20.15 12.91
N LYS A 467 -2.91 20.81 13.08
CA LYS A 467 -4.20 20.37 12.54
C LYS A 467 -4.73 21.36 11.53
N ALA A 468 -5.53 20.89 10.61
CA ALA A 468 -6.07 21.70 9.54
C ALA A 468 -7.60 21.66 9.50
N THR A 469 -8.21 22.74 9.03
CA THR A 469 -9.61 22.79 8.64
C THR A 469 -9.73 22.92 7.14
N LEU A 470 -10.85 22.45 6.59
CA LEU A 470 -11.22 22.55 5.18
C LEU A 470 -12.46 23.45 5.06
N THR A 471 -12.32 24.59 4.39
CA THR A 471 -13.41 25.54 4.15
C THR A 471 -13.76 25.56 2.67
N SER A 472 -15.00 25.26 2.30
CA SER A 472 -15.45 25.34 0.90
C SER A 472 -15.46 26.79 0.41
N VAL A 473 -14.84 27.05 -0.72
CA VAL A 473 -14.85 28.37 -1.38
C VAL A 473 -16.27 28.70 -1.89
N ALA A 474 -17.01 27.72 -2.37
CA ALA A 474 -18.35 27.92 -2.91
C ALA A 474 -19.39 28.27 -1.83
N THR A 475 -19.37 27.59 -0.70
CA THR A 475 -20.36 27.76 0.38
C THR A 475 -19.86 28.64 1.52
N GLY A 476 -18.54 28.76 1.69
CA GLY A 476 -17.89 29.40 2.81
C GLY A 476 -18.04 28.66 4.14
N ARG A 477 -18.55 27.42 4.10
CA ARG A 477 -18.72 26.55 5.28
C ARG A 477 -17.54 25.61 5.43
N ARG A 478 -17.28 25.14 6.65
CA ARG A 478 -16.25 24.15 6.97
C ARG A 478 -16.77 22.73 6.89
N VAL A 479 -15.89 21.81 6.55
CA VAL A 479 -16.16 20.38 6.64
C VAL A 479 -16.19 19.97 8.11
N VAL A 480 -17.21 19.21 8.49
CA VAL A 480 -17.34 18.57 9.81
C VAL A 480 -17.62 17.09 9.64
N LEU A 481 -17.29 16.32 10.65
CA LEU A 481 -17.73 14.93 10.76
C LEU A 481 -19.03 14.89 11.54
N GLY A 482 -20.12 14.52 10.87
CA GLY A 482 -21.40 14.20 11.48
C GLY A 482 -21.47 12.70 11.82
N GLU A 483 -22.44 12.34 12.64
CA GLU A 483 -22.73 10.95 12.99
C GLU A 483 -24.14 10.57 12.50
N ARG A 484 -24.23 9.46 11.77
CA ARG A 484 -25.51 8.90 11.32
C ARG A 484 -26.19 8.20 12.50
N ALA A 485 -27.36 8.66 12.86
CA ALA A 485 -28.08 8.19 14.06
C ALA A 485 -28.52 6.71 13.97
N GLU A 486 -28.64 6.19 12.75
CA GLU A 486 -29.12 4.83 12.47
C GLU A 486 -28.14 3.73 12.92
N ASP A 487 -26.84 3.97 12.71
CA ASP A 487 -25.78 2.98 12.96
C ASP A 487 -24.49 3.58 13.56
N HIS A 488 -24.53 4.82 13.99
CA HIS A 488 -23.40 5.55 14.56
C HIS A 488 -22.18 5.68 13.61
N VAL A 489 -22.39 5.62 12.30
CA VAL A 489 -21.35 5.84 11.31
C VAL A 489 -21.04 7.32 11.19
N PHE A 490 -19.77 7.69 11.28
CA PHE A 490 -19.31 9.04 11.03
C PHE A 490 -19.22 9.30 9.52
N TYR A 491 -19.60 10.52 9.10
CA TYR A 491 -19.56 10.95 7.70
C TYR A 491 -19.20 12.42 7.58
N PRO A 492 -18.50 12.83 6.50
CA PRO A 492 -18.20 14.23 6.26
C PRO A 492 -19.43 14.96 5.73
N THR A 493 -19.68 16.14 6.31
CA THR A 493 -20.76 17.07 5.94
C THR A 493 -20.28 18.51 6.07
N MET A 494 -21.18 19.49 5.82
CA MET A 494 -20.87 20.90 5.95
C MET A 494 -21.38 21.46 7.28
N ALA A 495 -20.53 22.20 7.99
CA ALA A 495 -20.87 22.86 9.24
C ALA A 495 -22.04 23.83 9.07
N ASP A 496 -22.95 23.87 10.06
CA ASP A 496 -24.08 24.80 10.08
C ASP A 496 -23.78 26.10 10.79
N LYS A 497 -22.73 26.16 11.62
CA LYS A 497 -22.40 27.32 12.45
C LYS A 497 -20.97 27.81 12.24
N ALA A 498 -20.75 29.12 12.46
CA ALA A 498 -19.42 29.69 12.56
C ALA A 498 -18.65 29.03 13.72
N GLY A 499 -17.43 28.67 13.47
CA GLY A 499 -16.55 28.03 14.44
C GLY A 499 -16.61 26.51 14.45
N ASP A 500 -17.69 25.91 13.95
CA ASP A 500 -17.73 24.48 13.76
C ASP A 500 -16.80 24.10 12.60
N GLY A 501 -16.07 23.01 12.75
CA GLY A 501 -15.13 22.51 11.73
C GLY A 501 -14.28 21.42 12.35
N THR A 502 -14.22 20.27 11.70
CA THR A 502 -13.32 19.21 12.17
C THR A 502 -11.87 19.62 11.96
N GLN A 503 -11.10 19.47 13.02
CA GLN A 503 -9.65 19.67 13.03
C GLN A 503 -8.97 18.38 12.61
N PHE A 504 -8.58 18.30 11.34
CA PHE A 504 -7.95 17.12 10.78
C PHE A 504 -6.43 17.09 11.05
N GLN A 505 -5.93 15.98 11.53
CA GLN A 505 -4.51 15.67 11.45
C GLN A 505 -4.23 15.21 10.00
N VAL A 506 -3.42 15.99 9.28
CA VAL A 506 -3.08 15.66 7.88
C VAL A 506 -1.71 15.01 7.83
N SER A 507 -1.63 13.89 7.13
CA SER A 507 -0.38 13.15 6.89
C SER A 507 -0.39 12.53 5.51
N SER A 508 0.68 11.82 5.16
CA SER A 508 0.70 11.00 3.96
C SER A 508 1.19 9.59 4.28
N ARG A 509 0.59 8.61 3.62
CA ARG A 509 0.97 7.21 3.70
C ARG A 509 0.81 6.55 2.33
N ASP A 510 1.78 5.72 1.94
CA ASP A 510 1.78 4.99 0.66
C ASP A 510 1.53 5.89 -0.57
N GLY A 511 2.13 7.10 -0.57
CA GLY A 511 1.97 8.06 -1.65
C GLY A 511 0.58 8.71 -1.75
N LYS A 512 -0.22 8.64 -0.69
CA LYS A 512 -1.56 9.21 -0.56
C LYS A 512 -1.65 10.09 0.68
N TYR A 513 -2.56 11.07 0.67
CA TYR A 513 -2.85 11.90 1.82
C TYR A 513 -3.95 11.31 2.69
N THR A 514 -3.87 11.56 3.98
CA THR A 514 -4.90 11.17 4.94
C THR A 514 -5.35 12.39 5.74
N PHE A 515 -6.63 12.44 6.04
CA PHE A 515 -7.25 13.44 6.91
C PHE A 515 -7.93 12.69 8.06
N ASP A 516 -7.29 12.70 9.21
CA ASP A 516 -7.77 12.06 10.42
C ASP A 516 -8.48 13.09 11.32
N GLY A 517 -9.77 12.94 11.50
CA GLY A 517 -10.62 13.77 12.35
C GLY A 517 -10.87 13.18 13.75
N GLY A 518 -9.85 12.59 14.36
CA GLY A 518 -9.96 12.01 15.71
C GLY A 518 -10.27 10.52 15.71
N GLY A 519 -9.58 9.77 14.85
CA GLY A 519 -9.77 8.34 14.65
C GLY A 519 -10.72 8.00 13.50
N HIS A 520 -11.29 9.02 12.84
CA HIS A 520 -12.15 8.86 11.66
C HIS A 520 -11.49 9.50 10.45
N PHE A 521 -11.05 8.67 9.51
CA PHE A 521 -10.36 9.11 8.31
C PHE A 521 -11.36 9.51 7.23
N LEU A 522 -11.22 10.73 6.70
CA LEU A 522 -11.97 11.15 5.51
C LEU A 522 -11.68 10.21 4.34
N ALA A 523 -12.71 9.72 3.69
CA ALA A 523 -12.59 8.68 2.68
C ALA A 523 -13.69 8.78 1.61
N SER A 524 -13.47 8.16 0.47
CA SER A 524 -14.50 7.87 -0.53
C SER A 524 -14.03 6.71 -1.43
N ASP A 525 -14.95 5.86 -1.82
CA ASP A 525 -14.75 4.99 -2.98
C ASP A 525 -15.03 5.78 -4.25
N ALA A 526 -14.06 5.86 -5.16
CA ALA A 526 -14.22 6.59 -6.42
C ALA A 526 -15.32 6.02 -7.35
N ASN A 527 -15.93 4.89 -7.00
CA ASN A 527 -17.11 4.33 -7.66
C ASN A 527 -18.43 4.84 -7.07
N MET A 528 -18.37 5.58 -5.95
CA MET A 528 -19.52 6.18 -5.29
C MET A 528 -19.62 7.67 -5.59
N ASP A 529 -20.76 8.27 -5.33
CA ASP A 529 -21.01 9.71 -5.50
C ASP A 529 -21.06 10.48 -4.18
N TYR A 530 -20.64 9.84 -3.08
CA TYR A 530 -20.59 10.42 -1.74
C TYR A 530 -19.29 10.09 -1.01
N ALA A 531 -19.01 10.89 0.01
CA ALA A 531 -17.90 10.71 0.92
C ALA A 531 -18.35 10.05 2.24
N LEU A 532 -17.44 9.34 2.87
CA LEU A 532 -17.65 8.66 4.15
C LEU A 532 -16.37 8.70 5.00
N THR A 533 -16.37 8.02 6.14
CA THR A 533 -15.17 7.85 6.97
C THR A 533 -14.86 6.38 7.23
N TYR A 534 -13.59 6.11 7.57
CA TYR A 534 -13.15 4.81 8.09
C TYR A 534 -12.46 4.99 9.44
N ASN A 535 -12.60 4.01 10.33
CA ASN A 535 -11.99 4.02 11.67
C ASN A 535 -10.50 3.62 11.65
N SER A 536 -9.98 3.25 10.49
CA SER A 536 -8.57 2.93 10.29
C SER A 536 -8.13 3.35 8.89
N PHE A 537 -6.82 3.46 8.68
CA PHE A 537 -6.32 3.68 7.34
C PHE A 537 -6.71 2.51 6.42
N SER A 538 -7.35 2.85 5.32
CA SER A 538 -7.70 1.92 4.24
C SER A 538 -7.36 2.57 2.89
N THR A 539 -7.39 1.79 1.82
CA THR A 539 -7.18 2.33 0.47
C THR A 539 -8.17 3.43 0.10
N PHE A 540 -9.37 3.43 0.69
CA PHE A 540 -10.40 4.45 0.48
C PHE A 540 -10.15 5.75 1.26
N ALA A 541 -9.36 5.69 2.33
CA ALA A 541 -8.92 6.84 3.10
C ALA A 541 -7.64 7.50 2.53
N GLY A 542 -7.03 6.87 1.54
CA GLY A 542 -5.89 7.43 0.82
C GLY A 542 -6.33 8.36 -0.29
N LEU A 543 -6.21 9.68 -0.08
CA LEU A 543 -6.71 10.73 -0.97
C LEU A 543 -5.57 11.35 -1.80
N ARG A 544 -5.94 11.93 -2.93
CA ARG A 544 -5.07 12.75 -3.76
C ARG A 544 -5.41 14.22 -3.54
N LEU A 545 -4.39 15.07 -3.38
CA LEU A 545 -4.54 16.51 -3.30
C LEU A 545 -3.95 17.17 -4.53
N GLU A 546 -4.65 18.16 -5.02
CA GLU A 546 -4.19 19.02 -6.11
C GLU A 546 -4.39 20.47 -5.71
N ARG A 547 -3.36 21.31 -5.86
CA ARG A 547 -3.58 22.75 -5.74
C ARG A 547 -4.48 23.23 -6.88
N VAL A 548 -5.36 24.16 -6.55
CA VAL A 548 -5.99 24.98 -7.58
C VAL A 548 -4.87 25.75 -8.26
N GLY A 549 -4.72 25.57 -9.57
CA GLY A 549 -3.67 26.21 -10.33
C GLY A 549 -3.93 27.72 -10.46
N THR A 550 -3.65 28.27 -11.63
CA THR A 550 -3.91 29.71 -11.92
C THR A 550 -5.39 29.99 -12.17
N THR A 551 -6.27 28.98 -12.13
CA THR A 551 -7.69 29.14 -12.50
C THR A 551 -8.58 28.72 -11.33
N LEU A 552 -9.31 29.66 -10.75
CA LEU A 552 -10.26 29.44 -9.65
C LEU A 552 -11.69 29.48 -10.17
N PRO A 553 -12.42 28.37 -10.18
CA PRO A 553 -13.81 28.34 -10.59
C PRO A 553 -14.72 28.96 -9.51
N VAL A 554 -15.62 29.85 -9.92
CA VAL A 554 -16.61 30.50 -9.06
C VAL A 554 -18.00 30.37 -9.70
N HIS A 555 -19.00 29.99 -8.92
CA HIS A 555 -20.35 29.82 -9.39
C HIS A 555 -21.11 31.16 -9.41
N ILE A 556 -21.63 31.55 -10.57
CA ILE A 556 -22.60 32.66 -10.72
C ILE A 556 -23.99 32.09 -10.45
N GLY A 557 -24.68 32.64 -9.45
CA GLY A 557 -26.00 32.17 -9.05
C GLY A 557 -27.09 32.38 -10.08
N GLU A 558 -28.31 31.92 -9.81
CA GLU A 558 -29.49 31.98 -10.68
C GLU A 558 -29.92 33.40 -11.06
N GLY A 559 -29.61 34.40 -10.21
CA GLY A 559 -29.84 35.81 -10.49
C GLY A 559 -28.78 36.46 -11.39
N GLY A 560 -27.78 35.71 -11.86
CA GLY A 560 -26.69 36.25 -12.66
C GLY A 560 -25.61 36.99 -11.83
N TYR A 561 -25.65 36.84 -10.51
CA TYR A 561 -24.71 37.47 -9.60
C TYR A 561 -24.07 36.49 -8.62
N ALA A 562 -22.86 36.84 -8.15
CA ALA A 562 -22.22 36.19 -7.01
C ALA A 562 -21.54 37.23 -6.13
N SER A 563 -21.71 37.13 -4.78
CA SER A 563 -20.85 37.86 -3.84
C SER A 563 -19.60 37.06 -3.62
N PHE A 564 -18.43 37.67 -3.70
CA PHE A 564 -17.17 36.94 -3.63
C PHE A 564 -16.09 37.77 -2.94
N TRP A 565 -15.25 37.08 -2.18
CA TRP A 565 -14.04 37.62 -1.58
C TRP A 565 -12.92 36.59 -1.77
N CYS A 566 -11.71 37.06 -2.06
CA CYS A 566 -10.55 36.17 -2.28
C CYS A 566 -9.29 36.76 -1.65
N PRO A 567 -8.46 35.92 -0.98
CA PRO A 567 -7.19 36.36 -0.42
C PRO A 567 -6.12 36.64 -1.50
N SER A 568 -6.34 36.19 -2.73
CA SER A 568 -5.42 36.35 -3.87
C SER A 568 -5.93 37.39 -4.84
N GLU A 569 -5.01 38.06 -5.54
CA GLU A 569 -5.34 38.88 -6.71
C GLU A 569 -5.79 38.00 -7.88
N TYR A 570 -6.73 38.48 -8.69
CA TYR A 570 -7.21 37.74 -9.86
C TYR A 570 -7.74 38.67 -10.97
N ALA A 571 -7.68 38.15 -12.19
CA ALA A 571 -8.35 38.72 -13.35
C ALA A 571 -9.71 38.07 -13.56
N VAL A 572 -10.67 38.88 -14.02
CA VAL A 572 -12.04 38.43 -14.33
C VAL A 572 -12.10 38.05 -15.82
N PRO A 573 -12.72 36.90 -16.20
CA PRO A 573 -12.79 36.47 -17.57
C PRO A 573 -13.76 37.34 -18.39
N GLU A 574 -13.63 37.27 -19.70
CA GLU A 574 -14.57 37.92 -20.63
C GLU A 574 -16.02 37.47 -20.35
N GLY A 575 -16.96 38.41 -20.46
CA GLY A 575 -18.38 38.18 -20.15
C GLY A 575 -18.74 38.21 -18.67
N VAL A 576 -17.75 38.43 -17.77
CA VAL A 576 -17.97 38.64 -16.34
C VAL A 576 -17.50 40.04 -15.95
N THR A 577 -18.28 40.73 -15.15
CA THR A 577 -17.93 42.07 -14.62
C THR A 577 -17.85 42.02 -13.11
N ALA A 578 -16.76 42.54 -12.56
CA ALA A 578 -16.59 42.73 -11.10
C ALA A 578 -17.04 44.14 -10.71
N PHE A 579 -17.77 44.24 -9.60
CA PHE A 579 -18.23 45.51 -9.05
C PHE A 579 -17.77 45.70 -7.62
N ARG A 580 -17.42 46.92 -7.29
CA ARG A 580 -17.33 47.44 -5.92
C ARG A 580 -18.60 48.14 -5.51
N LEU A 581 -18.86 48.28 -4.22
CA LEU A 581 -19.87 49.16 -3.65
C LEU A 581 -19.23 50.37 -2.98
N HIS A 582 -19.77 51.54 -3.21
CA HIS A 582 -19.33 52.78 -2.57
C HIS A 582 -20.54 53.73 -2.39
N ILE A 583 -20.35 54.78 -1.58
CA ILE A 583 -21.39 55.77 -1.33
C ILE A 583 -21.18 56.99 -2.23
N VAL A 584 -22.19 57.36 -3.00
CA VAL A 584 -22.27 58.56 -3.82
C VAL A 584 -23.56 59.28 -3.48
N ASP A 585 -23.51 60.54 -3.14
CA ASP A 585 -24.68 61.37 -2.78
C ASP A 585 -25.55 60.73 -1.70
N GLY A 586 -24.94 60.06 -0.73
CA GLY A 586 -25.61 59.36 0.39
C GLY A 586 -26.23 58.01 0.07
N MET A 587 -26.06 57.52 -1.18
CA MET A 587 -26.63 56.23 -1.65
C MET A 587 -25.52 55.25 -1.99
N VAL A 588 -25.74 53.95 -1.76
CA VAL A 588 -24.84 52.85 -2.15
C VAL A 588 -24.98 52.58 -3.64
N ARG A 589 -23.86 52.67 -4.38
CA ARG A 589 -23.80 52.44 -5.83
C ARG A 589 -22.83 51.33 -6.20
N LEU A 590 -23.15 50.63 -7.31
CA LEU A 590 -22.25 49.67 -7.97
C LEU A 590 -21.38 50.41 -9.00
N THR A 591 -20.07 50.14 -8.94
CA THR A 591 -19.16 50.64 -9.98
C THR A 591 -18.26 49.49 -10.44
N SER A 592 -18.10 49.33 -11.75
CA SER A 592 -17.23 48.32 -12.33
C SER A 592 -15.78 48.54 -11.91
N ILE A 593 -15.07 47.43 -11.75
CA ILE A 593 -13.65 47.41 -11.50
C ILE A 593 -12.98 47.10 -12.84
N GLU A 594 -12.09 47.96 -13.26
CA GLU A 594 -11.28 47.77 -14.45
C GLU A 594 -9.97 47.07 -14.08
N GLY A 595 -9.56 46.10 -14.90
CA GLY A 595 -8.34 45.33 -14.67
C GLY A 595 -8.47 44.23 -13.61
N ASN A 596 -7.36 43.95 -12.91
CA ASN A 596 -7.35 42.92 -11.90
C ASN A 596 -8.07 43.36 -10.63
N VAL A 597 -8.70 42.43 -9.96
CA VAL A 597 -9.23 42.61 -8.59
C VAL A 597 -8.13 42.38 -7.59
N PRO A 598 -7.80 43.37 -6.73
CA PRO A 598 -6.75 43.20 -5.73
C PRO A 598 -7.04 42.08 -4.74
N LYS A 599 -6.00 41.53 -4.13
CA LYS A 599 -6.14 40.60 -3.00
C LYS A 599 -6.95 41.20 -1.85
N ASN A 600 -7.61 40.35 -1.07
CA ASN A 600 -8.41 40.71 0.11
C ASN A 600 -9.56 41.69 -0.20
N THR A 601 -10.11 41.66 -1.41
CA THR A 601 -11.14 42.57 -1.85
C THR A 601 -12.48 41.86 -1.99
N GLY A 602 -13.51 42.34 -1.26
CA GLY A 602 -14.89 41.90 -1.47
C GLY A 602 -15.48 42.55 -2.72
N ILE A 603 -16.19 41.77 -3.54
CA ILE A 603 -16.79 42.21 -4.79
C ILE A 603 -18.15 41.55 -5.05
N ILE A 604 -18.89 42.10 -5.99
CA ILE A 604 -20.02 41.45 -6.67
C ILE A 604 -19.60 41.11 -8.08
N LEU A 605 -19.66 39.84 -8.44
CA LEU A 605 -19.52 39.38 -9.84
C LEU A 605 -20.87 39.34 -10.54
N LYS A 606 -20.93 39.80 -11.77
CA LYS A 606 -22.08 39.66 -12.66
C LYS A 606 -21.68 38.90 -13.91
N GLY A 607 -22.42 37.85 -14.26
CA GLY A 607 -22.16 36.99 -15.41
C GLY A 607 -23.40 36.22 -15.81
N LYS A 608 -23.23 35.20 -16.66
CA LYS A 608 -24.33 34.34 -17.10
C LYS A 608 -24.83 33.52 -15.88
N ALA A 609 -26.15 33.53 -15.67
CA ALA A 609 -26.79 32.81 -14.57
C ALA A 609 -26.54 31.31 -14.62
N ASN A 610 -26.41 30.68 -13.45
CA ASN A 610 -26.19 29.24 -13.25
C ASN A 610 -24.99 28.67 -14.03
N THR A 611 -23.89 29.43 -14.07
CA THR A 611 -22.64 28.97 -14.71
C THR A 611 -21.45 29.12 -13.76
N ASP A 612 -20.48 28.22 -13.91
CA ASP A 612 -19.17 28.40 -13.31
C ASP A 612 -18.31 29.28 -14.24
N VAL A 613 -17.64 30.27 -13.65
CA VAL A 613 -16.70 31.15 -14.34
C VAL A 613 -15.31 30.93 -13.74
N ASN A 614 -14.30 31.00 -14.57
CA ASN A 614 -12.92 30.75 -14.16
C ASN A 614 -12.17 32.07 -13.96
N LEU A 615 -11.96 32.48 -12.72
CA LEU A 615 -11.10 33.60 -12.38
C LEU A 615 -9.65 33.21 -12.57
N THR A 616 -8.84 34.07 -13.21
CA THR A 616 -7.39 33.80 -13.35
C THR A 616 -6.63 34.41 -12.17
N LEU A 617 -6.11 33.57 -11.28
CA LEU A 617 -5.28 34.00 -10.14
C LEU A 617 -3.97 34.62 -10.65
N VAL A 618 -3.56 35.72 -10.06
CA VAL A 618 -2.31 36.42 -10.38
C VAL A 618 -1.31 36.20 -9.23
N PRO A 619 -0.43 35.21 -9.34
CA PRO A 619 0.58 34.97 -8.28
C PRO A 619 1.48 36.18 -8.13
N ASN A 620 1.69 36.62 -6.87
CA ASN A 620 2.49 37.83 -6.55
C ASN A 620 1.98 39.13 -7.16
N GLY A 621 0.70 39.18 -7.53
CA GLY A 621 0.06 40.40 -7.99
C GLY A 621 0.14 41.52 -6.95
N ASN A 622 0.29 42.73 -7.42
CA ASN A 622 0.45 43.91 -6.56
C ASN A 622 -0.47 45.08 -7.01
N THR A 623 -1.65 44.75 -7.49
CA THR A 623 -2.68 45.75 -7.80
C THR A 623 -3.08 46.48 -6.50
N PRO A 624 -3.06 47.83 -6.49
CA PRO A 624 -3.38 48.61 -5.30
C PRO A 624 -4.80 48.32 -4.78
N ALA A 625 -4.99 48.37 -3.48
CA ALA A 625 -6.32 48.20 -2.87
C ALA A 625 -7.29 49.26 -3.41
N ILE A 626 -8.53 48.87 -3.61
CA ILE A 626 -9.59 49.76 -4.12
C ILE A 626 -10.05 50.65 -2.96
N ALA A 627 -9.84 51.94 -3.11
CA ALA A 627 -10.35 52.93 -2.16
C ALA A 627 -11.88 52.92 -2.19
N ASP A 628 -12.50 53.29 -1.10
CA ASP A 628 -13.96 53.48 -0.94
C ASP A 628 -14.85 52.24 -1.27
N ASN A 629 -14.27 51.03 -1.20
CA ASN A 629 -15.07 49.81 -1.34
C ASN A 629 -15.72 49.44 0.00
N LEU A 630 -17.04 49.44 0.06
CA LEU A 630 -17.80 49.04 1.25
C LEU A 630 -17.80 47.53 1.49
N LEU A 631 -17.54 46.74 0.43
CA LEU A 631 -17.59 45.28 0.51
C LEU A 631 -16.44 44.74 1.31
N GLN A 632 -16.77 44.03 2.36
CA GLN A 632 -15.85 43.30 3.24
C GLN A 632 -16.01 41.80 3.01
N GLY A 633 -15.07 41.02 3.51
CA GLY A 633 -15.12 39.57 3.50
C GLY A 633 -13.93 38.96 4.24
N SER A 634 -13.91 37.64 4.32
CA SER A 634 -12.89 36.90 5.03
C SER A 634 -12.67 35.50 4.45
N ALA A 635 -11.48 34.96 4.61
CA ALA A 635 -11.17 33.55 4.36
C ALA A 635 -11.78 32.63 5.43
N GLU A 636 -12.16 33.21 6.58
CA GLU A 636 -12.74 32.49 7.69
C GLU A 636 -14.21 32.87 7.90
N PRO A 637 -15.07 31.92 8.28
CA PRO A 637 -16.43 32.22 8.71
C PRO A 637 -16.42 33.18 9.89
N GLN A 638 -17.31 34.16 9.89
CA GLN A 638 -17.34 35.21 10.91
C GLN A 638 -18.65 35.28 11.68
N ALA A 639 -18.56 35.43 13.00
CA ALA A 639 -19.71 35.81 13.81
C ALA A 639 -19.97 37.32 13.66
N LEU A 640 -21.22 37.67 13.37
CA LEU A 640 -21.64 39.06 13.18
C LEU A 640 -22.29 39.60 14.48
N THR A 641 -21.76 40.67 15.01
CA THR A 641 -22.33 41.38 16.16
C THR A 641 -23.44 42.34 15.77
N THR A 642 -23.38 42.84 14.51
CA THR A 642 -24.38 43.74 13.94
C THR A 642 -24.88 43.16 12.62
N PRO A 643 -26.15 43.44 12.20
CA PRO A 643 -26.64 43.00 10.91
C PRO A 643 -25.88 43.66 9.76
N VAL A 644 -25.61 42.85 8.72
CA VAL A 644 -24.96 43.27 7.49
C VAL A 644 -25.84 42.97 6.28
N TYR A 645 -25.57 43.60 5.15
CA TYR A 645 -26.18 43.26 3.87
C TYR A 645 -25.27 42.30 3.07
N ALA A 646 -25.90 41.27 2.49
CA ALA A 646 -25.23 40.31 1.62
C ALA A 646 -26.14 39.94 0.44
N LEU A 647 -25.53 39.41 -0.62
CA LEU A 647 -26.23 39.00 -1.83
C LEU A 647 -26.54 37.51 -1.81
N LYS A 648 -27.80 37.13 -2.02
CA LYS A 648 -28.22 35.74 -2.27
C LYS A 648 -27.88 35.31 -3.71
N LYS A 649 -27.87 33.97 -3.97
CA LYS A 649 -27.73 33.41 -5.33
C LYS A 649 -28.83 33.87 -6.29
N THR A 650 -29.97 34.23 -5.79
CA THR A 650 -31.07 34.83 -6.58
C THR A 650 -30.79 36.25 -7.06
N GLY A 651 -29.70 36.88 -6.63
CA GLY A 651 -29.41 38.31 -6.85
C GLY A 651 -30.08 39.23 -5.85
N ALA A 652 -30.86 38.70 -4.90
CA ALA A 652 -31.53 39.53 -3.88
C ALA A 652 -30.57 39.94 -2.77
N LEU A 653 -30.67 41.21 -2.35
CA LEU A 653 -30.00 41.73 -1.14
C LEU A 653 -30.75 41.27 0.10
N VAL A 654 -30.02 40.79 1.09
CA VAL A 654 -30.60 40.32 2.35
C VAL A 654 -29.83 40.87 3.54
N LYS A 655 -30.56 41.11 4.64
CA LYS A 655 -29.98 41.50 5.93
C LYS A 655 -29.65 40.25 6.73
N VAL A 656 -28.35 40.02 6.97
CA VAL A 656 -27.82 38.85 7.65
C VAL A 656 -27.43 39.19 9.07
N LYS A 657 -27.80 38.34 10.04
CA LYS A 657 -27.41 38.41 11.44
C LYS A 657 -26.71 37.13 11.87
N GLY A 658 -25.83 37.22 12.82
CA GLY A 658 -25.24 36.08 13.53
C GLY A 658 -24.09 35.42 12.83
N TYR A 659 -24.16 35.17 11.51
CA TYR A 659 -23.13 34.40 10.82
C TYR A 659 -22.94 34.83 9.36
N MET A 660 -21.68 35.05 8.97
CA MET A 660 -21.28 35.26 7.57
C MET A 660 -20.31 34.15 7.15
N PRO A 661 -20.65 33.38 6.09
CA PRO A 661 -19.75 32.39 5.52
C PRO A 661 -18.45 33.02 4.99
N ALA A 662 -17.36 32.25 4.97
CA ALA A 662 -16.13 32.64 4.31
C ALA A 662 -16.33 32.87 2.80
N PHE A 663 -15.43 33.56 2.14
CA PHE A 663 -15.44 33.85 0.70
C PHE A 663 -16.68 34.57 0.19
N LYS A 664 -17.52 35.10 1.07
CA LYS A 664 -18.69 35.94 0.73
C LYS A 664 -18.40 37.38 1.06
N ALA A 665 -18.78 38.26 0.11
CA ALA A 665 -18.71 39.70 0.34
C ALA A 665 -20.01 40.18 0.97
N TYR A 666 -19.87 41.12 1.92
CA TYR A 666 -20.96 41.76 2.66
C TYR A 666 -20.59 43.23 2.97
N PHE A 667 -21.55 44.01 3.36
CA PHE A 667 -21.34 45.41 3.73
C PHE A 667 -22.33 45.88 4.77
N THR A 668 -21.98 46.99 5.44
CA THR A 668 -22.84 47.69 6.38
C THR A 668 -23.37 48.99 5.75
N ALA A 669 -24.68 49.21 5.81
CA ALA A 669 -25.32 50.42 5.33
C ALA A 669 -26.68 50.61 6.03
N THR A 670 -27.23 51.80 5.97
CA THR A 670 -28.59 52.07 6.41
C THR A 670 -29.60 51.64 5.31
N GLU A 671 -30.84 51.41 5.72
CA GLU A 671 -31.92 51.06 4.76
C GLU A 671 -32.15 52.13 3.69
N SER A 672 -32.03 53.41 4.07
CA SER A 672 -32.12 54.53 3.11
C SER A 672 -30.99 54.48 2.06
N GLN A 673 -29.78 54.13 2.46
CA GLN A 673 -28.61 54.06 1.54
C GLN A 673 -28.70 52.94 0.51
N VAL A 674 -29.39 51.84 0.81
CA VAL A 674 -29.52 50.66 -0.07
C VAL A 674 -30.74 50.75 -0.99
N ARG A 675 -31.62 51.75 -0.85
CA ARG A 675 -32.87 51.84 -1.60
C ARG A 675 -32.68 51.76 -3.11
N GLU A 676 -31.70 52.45 -3.68
CA GLU A 676 -31.43 52.42 -5.14
C GLU A 676 -30.91 51.09 -5.63
N LEU A 677 -30.14 50.33 -4.84
CA LEU A 677 -29.72 48.98 -5.21
C LEU A 677 -30.91 48.05 -5.39
N LEU A 678 -32.03 48.30 -4.66
CA LEU A 678 -33.28 47.55 -4.77
C LEU A 678 -34.02 47.87 -6.06
N GLU A 679 -33.92 49.11 -6.55
CA GLU A 679 -34.54 49.57 -7.82
C GLU A 679 -33.81 49.09 -9.07
N LEU A 680 -32.52 48.74 -8.98
CA LEU A 680 -31.70 48.23 -10.10
C LEU A 680 -31.96 46.75 -10.44
N GLY A 681 -33.00 46.14 -9.87
CA GLY A 681 -33.30 44.73 -10.13
C GLY A 681 -32.57 43.72 -9.24
N LEU A 682 -31.83 44.21 -8.25
CA LEU A 682 -31.38 43.41 -7.10
C LEU A 682 -32.59 43.26 -6.15
N THR A 683 -33.65 42.62 -6.64
CA THR A 683 -35.00 42.68 -6.08
C THR A 683 -35.14 41.85 -4.81
N GLY A 684 -35.68 42.51 -3.78
CA GLY A 684 -36.26 41.91 -2.59
C GLY A 684 -35.41 41.96 -1.32
N ILE A 685 -35.68 42.93 -0.41
CA ILE A 685 -35.25 42.80 0.99
C ILE A 685 -36.09 41.71 1.61
N VAL A 686 -35.56 40.51 1.67
CA VAL A 686 -36.08 39.52 2.61
C VAL A 686 -35.24 39.67 3.89
N ASN A 687 -35.89 40.06 5.00
CA ASN A 687 -35.27 39.93 6.30
C ASN A 687 -35.07 38.45 6.55
N VAL A 688 -33.87 37.96 6.25
CA VAL A 688 -33.41 36.70 6.76
C VAL A 688 -32.87 37.02 8.15
N GLU A 689 -33.79 37.03 9.13
CA GLU A 689 -33.38 36.60 10.44
C GLU A 689 -32.72 35.25 10.21
N ALA A 690 -31.44 35.08 10.64
CA ALA A 690 -30.84 33.76 10.66
C ALA A 690 -31.95 32.83 11.13
N GLN A 691 -32.36 31.88 10.28
CA GLN A 691 -33.15 30.79 10.80
C GLN A 691 -32.25 30.22 11.88
N GLN A 692 -32.43 30.69 13.14
CA GLN A 692 -32.29 29.78 14.23
C GLN A 692 -33.18 28.63 13.78
N GLU A 693 -32.62 27.54 13.35
CA GLU A 693 -33.34 26.29 13.34
C GLU A 693 -33.99 26.27 14.71
N GLN A 694 -35.31 26.30 14.71
CA GLN A 694 -36.02 26.21 15.96
C GLN A 694 -35.52 24.96 16.60
N ALA A 695 -34.79 25.13 17.70
CA ALA A 695 -34.15 24.02 18.40
C ALA A 695 -35.17 22.89 18.47
N PRO A 696 -34.82 21.68 18.13
CA PRO A 696 -35.77 20.61 17.97
C PRO A 696 -36.65 20.49 19.22
N ILE A 697 -37.95 20.46 19.00
CA ILE A 697 -38.94 20.35 20.06
C ILE A 697 -39.17 18.88 20.32
N TYR A 698 -39.11 18.50 21.59
CA TYR A 698 -39.33 17.13 22.04
C TYR A 698 -40.57 17.09 22.94
N ASP A 699 -41.35 16.02 22.84
CA ASP A 699 -42.38 15.70 23.84
C ASP A 699 -41.72 15.18 25.13
N LEU A 700 -42.51 14.95 26.16
CA LEU A 700 -41.98 14.47 27.44
C LEU A 700 -41.44 13.04 27.41
N SER A 701 -41.69 12.29 26.34
CA SER A 701 -41.10 10.98 26.11
C SER A 701 -39.75 11.04 25.39
N GLY A 702 -39.27 12.26 25.05
CA GLY A 702 -38.02 12.49 24.35
C GLY A 702 -38.11 12.33 22.81
N ARG A 703 -39.31 12.16 22.26
CA ARG A 703 -39.51 12.05 20.82
C ARG A 703 -39.59 13.44 20.18
N ARG A 704 -38.87 13.70 19.13
CA ARG A 704 -38.91 14.93 18.33
C ARG A 704 -40.28 15.11 17.71
N VAL A 705 -40.89 16.30 17.88
CA VAL A 705 -42.17 16.67 17.29
C VAL A 705 -42.02 17.86 16.37
N GLN A 706 -42.67 17.80 15.21
CA GLN A 706 -42.64 18.88 14.21
C GLN A 706 -43.70 19.94 14.46
N ASN A 707 -44.84 19.59 15.07
CA ASN A 707 -45.93 20.48 15.41
C ASN A 707 -46.31 20.32 16.86
N THR A 708 -46.46 21.44 17.55
CA THR A 708 -46.88 21.44 18.94
C THR A 708 -48.39 21.54 19.05
N THR A 709 -49.01 20.87 20.04
CA THR A 709 -50.42 20.97 20.36
C THR A 709 -50.60 21.97 21.48
N LYS A 710 -51.49 22.93 21.28
CA LYS A 710 -51.80 23.97 22.27
C LYS A 710 -52.12 23.37 23.65
N GLY A 711 -51.48 23.91 24.67
CA GLY A 711 -51.66 23.49 26.07
C GLY A 711 -50.83 22.30 26.53
N GLN A 712 -50.08 21.66 25.62
CA GLN A 712 -49.18 20.57 25.98
C GLN A 712 -47.76 21.06 26.31
N LEU A 713 -47.05 20.28 27.14
CA LEU A 713 -45.71 20.59 27.63
C LEU A 713 -44.68 19.93 26.72
N TYR A 714 -43.68 20.70 26.25
CA TYR A 714 -42.59 20.29 25.38
C TYR A 714 -41.24 20.73 25.94
N ILE A 715 -40.16 20.15 25.39
CA ILE A 715 -38.77 20.49 25.73
C ILE A 715 -38.08 21.02 24.48
N THR A 716 -37.44 22.17 24.58
CA THR A 716 -36.53 22.73 23.57
C THR A 716 -35.36 23.40 24.27
N ASN A 717 -34.13 23.22 23.76
CA ASN A 717 -32.88 23.71 24.38
C ASN A 717 -32.76 23.35 25.88
N GLY A 718 -33.16 22.15 26.26
CA GLY A 718 -33.14 21.72 27.66
C GLY A 718 -34.14 22.41 28.58
N LYS A 719 -35.03 23.29 28.05
CA LYS A 719 -36.07 24.01 28.84
C LYS A 719 -37.45 23.52 28.46
N LYS A 720 -38.28 23.34 29.47
CA LYS A 720 -39.69 22.99 29.30
C LYS A 720 -40.54 24.23 28.98
N PHE A 721 -41.47 24.13 28.03
CA PHE A 721 -42.43 25.17 27.72
C PHE A 721 -43.80 24.58 27.39
N ILE A 722 -44.87 25.37 27.59
CA ILE A 722 -46.23 24.99 27.21
C ILE A 722 -46.55 25.67 25.89
N ALA A 723 -46.95 24.90 24.87
CA ALA A 723 -47.37 25.46 23.61
C ALA A 723 -48.61 26.33 23.74
N LYS A 724 -48.53 27.56 23.24
CA LYS A 724 -49.62 28.55 23.33
C LYS A 724 -50.59 28.44 22.17
#